data_06fda926e65fa7014d18390ef3f2d3dc
#
_entry.id   06fda926e65fa7014d18390ef3f2d3dc
#
_cell.length_a   1.000
_cell.length_b   1.000
_cell.length_c   1.000
_cell.angle_alpha   90.00
_cell.angle_beta   90.00
_cell.angle_gamma   90.00
#
_symmetry.space_group_name_H-M   'P 1'
#
loop_
_entity.id
_entity.type
_entity.pdbx_description
1 polymer ?
#
loop_
_entity_poly.entity_id
_entity_poly.type
_entity_poly.pdbx_seq_one_letter_code
_entity_poly.pdbx_strand_id
1 'polypeptide(L)'
;LEPSAAENLLRYVREQAEAPNLLPTDRRLVVERFIDEVGDYRVCLLSPFGARVHAPLAIALMEKAKSEHDLLVESVWTDDGIVLRFPERESPPPVLPLLPRVDELEELLTRALAETPLFAAHFRECASRALLLPRKSPMRRAPLWAQRKRSAALLSVATRYRSFPIVLETYRECFQDFFDMPALSALLTEVAQGSVRIESVEVERPSPFARTLLFNYVGNFMYDTDAPLAERKAAALAVDPVQLRELLGQVDLAELLDPKAIDEVAAQLARRLYPPRDADDVHDLLLLLGDLSREDLLARLGGESSGEPVLAELVRARRAIVLRIAGEARLVAAEDAARYRDGLGAMPPPGLPSAFLSPVEAPLADLIGRYARTHVPFTTGELSQRFDLPLAPVQDCLDAFVRRGRLIAGRLHPGKPGDTYADPDVLRNIKQKSLAALRRETEPVTPLALARFRLRYHDVLSRGRGESALTAALRKLAGYPISLEDLEGELLPARIKGFTSSDLDMLLASGEVFWRGVPDESVAKGKIALFFRDEFAGIAAGAPVERDPLEARILSLLETRGAVFFHEIVRTLGGFPNDLLEALWNLIWAGEVTNDTLKPLRSRMAPAEAARRAGSRVLPGSEGRFTLVERDSDSPTLRRTSAVARLLRRHGLVARETLKAEGEPGGFSAVYEVLKAMEDAGKVRRGYFVSGLGAAQFAEGPTAEWLRAERDPREHPSALVLAACDPASPYGVELPFPEHEGSRPMRKVGARVVLATDGRLLAWAAPELRSLLWFGALDGDDPSTLAKALVELLAERPLRALLIGLIDGQPAAEHALAQAFMAQGFVLTTKGLLRRKDSRATPEDADSDASGSPA
;
A
#
# COMPACT_ATOMS: atom_id res chain seq x y z
N LEU A 1 -49.44 9.22 12.90
CA LEU A 1 -48.41 10.19 12.45
C LEU A 1 -48.93 11.60 12.78
N GLU A 2 -48.04 12.46 13.32
CA GLU A 2 -48.31 13.90 13.41
C GLU A 2 -48.53 14.48 12.01
N PRO A 3 -49.38 15.53 11.86
CA PRO A 3 -49.68 16.12 10.56
C PRO A 3 -48.43 16.50 9.74
N SER A 4 -47.42 17.08 10.35
CA SER A 4 -46.16 17.47 9.75
C SER A 4 -45.35 16.27 9.26
N ALA A 5 -45.35 15.18 10.04
CA ALA A 5 -44.66 13.94 9.63
C ALA A 5 -45.38 13.23 8.45
N ALA A 6 -46.73 13.28 8.45
CA ALA A 6 -47.53 12.77 7.37
C ALA A 6 -47.31 13.57 6.07
N GLU A 7 -47.27 14.90 6.17
CA GLU A 7 -46.97 15.79 5.03
C GLU A 7 -45.59 15.57 4.45
N ASN A 8 -44.56 15.43 5.28
CA ASN A 8 -43.20 15.12 4.87
C ASN A 8 -43.11 13.76 4.15
N LEU A 9 -43.78 12.72 4.67
CA LEU A 9 -43.84 11.41 4.03
C LEU A 9 -44.50 11.48 2.67
N LEU A 10 -45.66 12.16 2.57
CA LEU A 10 -46.38 12.34 1.30
C LEU A 10 -45.54 13.10 0.28
N ARG A 11 -44.82 14.13 0.71
CA ARG A 11 -43.89 14.86 -0.15
C ARG A 11 -42.77 13.95 -0.64
N TYR A 12 -42.12 13.19 0.22
CA TYR A 12 -41.04 12.25 -0.14
C TYR A 12 -41.49 11.18 -1.16
N VAL A 13 -42.71 10.61 -0.95
CA VAL A 13 -43.27 9.65 -1.91
C VAL A 13 -43.65 10.31 -3.23
N ARG A 14 -44.14 11.55 -3.24
CA ARG A 14 -44.41 12.31 -4.47
C ARG A 14 -43.15 12.63 -5.25
N GLU A 15 -42.10 13.08 -4.58
CA GLU A 15 -40.77 13.32 -5.16
C GLU A 15 -40.22 12.04 -5.80
N GLN A 16 -40.40 10.90 -5.16
CA GLN A 16 -40.03 9.61 -5.74
C GLN A 16 -40.87 9.26 -6.96
N ALA A 17 -42.17 9.49 -6.94
CA ALA A 17 -43.07 9.20 -8.05
C ALA A 17 -42.75 10.05 -9.29
N GLU A 18 -42.27 11.29 -9.07
CA GLU A 18 -41.94 12.26 -10.15
C GLU A 18 -40.59 12.00 -10.80
N ALA A 19 -39.58 11.56 -9.99
CA ALA A 19 -38.16 11.44 -10.45
C ALA A 19 -37.96 10.32 -11.49
N PRO A 20 -38.22 9.01 -11.18
CA PRO A 20 -38.13 7.93 -12.15
C PRO A 20 -39.49 7.60 -12.84
N ASN A 21 -40.55 8.27 -12.44
CA ASN A 21 -41.94 7.95 -12.81
C ASN A 21 -42.36 6.53 -12.42
N LEU A 22 -41.73 5.93 -11.44
CA LEU A 22 -41.95 4.57 -10.96
C LEU A 22 -41.89 4.52 -9.43
N LEU A 23 -42.91 3.85 -8.84
CA LEU A 23 -42.93 3.57 -7.39
C LEU A 23 -42.86 2.06 -7.17
N PRO A 24 -42.01 1.61 -6.21
CA PRO A 24 -42.02 0.22 -5.74
C PRO A 24 -43.34 -0.05 -4.98
N THR A 25 -43.95 -1.21 -5.22
CA THR A 25 -45.17 -1.67 -4.55
C THR A 25 -45.03 -3.17 -4.24
N ASP A 26 -46.07 -3.72 -3.58
CA ASP A 26 -46.18 -5.17 -3.36
C ASP A 26 -46.24 -6.01 -4.66
N ARG A 27 -46.53 -5.37 -5.81
CA ARG A 27 -46.59 -6.01 -7.15
C ARG A 27 -45.58 -5.47 -8.15
N ARG A 28 -44.68 -4.57 -7.69
CA ARG A 28 -43.71 -3.96 -8.56
C ARG A 28 -42.39 -3.72 -7.80
N LEU A 29 -41.32 -4.30 -8.28
CA LEU A 29 -39.93 -3.97 -7.90
C LEU A 29 -39.37 -2.99 -8.92
N VAL A 30 -38.63 -2.00 -8.46
CA VAL A 30 -38.01 -1.00 -9.33
C VAL A 30 -36.51 -1.18 -9.28
N VAL A 31 -35.89 -1.33 -10.44
CA VAL A 31 -34.43 -1.43 -10.59
C VAL A 31 -33.92 -0.15 -11.22
N GLU A 32 -33.31 0.72 -10.43
CA GLU A 32 -32.63 1.92 -10.92
C GLU A 32 -31.17 1.61 -11.20
N ARG A 33 -30.71 1.98 -12.40
CA ARG A 33 -29.32 1.83 -12.85
C ARG A 33 -28.74 3.20 -13.17
N PHE A 34 -27.58 3.47 -12.66
CA PHE A 34 -26.85 4.72 -12.94
C PHE A 34 -25.35 4.51 -12.75
N ILE A 35 -24.56 5.41 -13.32
CA ILE A 35 -23.12 5.47 -13.07
C ILE A 35 -22.92 6.45 -11.91
N ASP A 36 -22.24 6.00 -10.87
CA ASP A 36 -21.92 6.86 -9.74
C ASP A 36 -20.82 7.87 -10.09
N GLU A 37 -20.56 8.82 -9.19
CA GLU A 37 -19.53 9.86 -9.37
C GLU A 37 -18.11 9.30 -9.54
N VAL A 38 -17.94 8.01 -9.30
CA VAL A 38 -16.67 7.28 -9.36
C VAL A 38 -16.50 6.52 -10.68
N GLY A 39 -17.55 6.43 -11.47
CA GLY A 39 -17.59 5.69 -12.73
C GLY A 39 -18.03 4.24 -12.59
N ASP A 40 -18.45 3.78 -11.39
CA ASP A 40 -18.96 2.44 -11.21
C ASP A 40 -20.46 2.38 -11.48
N TYR A 41 -20.91 1.28 -12.07
CA TYR A 41 -22.34 1.03 -12.18
C TYR A 41 -22.93 0.70 -10.80
N ARG A 42 -23.97 1.46 -10.45
CA ARG A 42 -24.84 1.19 -9.31
C ARG A 42 -26.16 0.67 -9.79
N VAL A 43 -26.63 -0.36 -9.11
CA VAL A 43 -27.95 -0.92 -9.30
C VAL A 43 -28.67 -0.91 -7.96
N CYS A 44 -29.74 -0.12 -7.87
CA CYS A 44 -30.59 -0.05 -6.69
C CYS A 44 -31.87 -0.83 -6.98
N LEU A 45 -32.08 -1.95 -6.28
CA LEU A 45 -33.34 -2.69 -6.28
C LEU A 45 -34.22 -2.13 -5.16
N LEU A 46 -35.17 -1.29 -5.51
CA LEU A 46 -36.14 -0.71 -4.58
C LEU A 46 -37.30 -1.67 -4.35
N SER A 47 -37.58 -1.98 -3.10
CA SER A 47 -38.53 -3.03 -2.73
C SER A 47 -39.08 -2.80 -1.32
N PRO A 48 -40.41 -3.01 -1.08
CA PRO A 48 -41.00 -2.83 0.23
C PRO A 48 -41.00 -4.10 1.11
N PHE A 49 -40.32 -5.17 0.72
CA PHE A 49 -40.38 -6.47 1.41
C PHE A 49 -39.50 -6.59 2.65
N GLY A 50 -38.64 -5.61 2.94
CA GLY A 50 -37.86 -5.51 4.16
C GLY A 50 -36.54 -6.29 4.16
N ALA A 51 -35.66 -5.94 5.10
CA ALA A 51 -34.28 -6.46 5.18
C ALA A 51 -34.20 -7.98 5.34
N ARG A 52 -35.20 -8.63 5.97
CA ARG A 52 -35.24 -10.10 6.15
C ARG A 52 -35.39 -10.86 4.82
N VAL A 53 -35.97 -10.22 3.80
CA VAL A 53 -36.08 -10.73 2.42
C VAL A 53 -34.91 -10.27 1.57
N HIS A 54 -34.50 -9.00 1.76
CA HIS A 54 -33.42 -8.40 0.98
C HIS A 54 -32.04 -9.01 1.29
N ALA A 55 -31.77 -9.37 2.55
CA ALA A 55 -30.49 -9.95 2.94
C ALA A 55 -30.17 -11.26 2.21
N PRO A 56 -31.00 -12.30 2.25
CA PRO A 56 -30.74 -13.53 1.52
C PRO A 56 -30.77 -13.33 0.01
N LEU A 57 -31.66 -12.47 -0.52
CA LEU A 57 -31.67 -12.13 -1.92
C LEU A 57 -30.36 -11.49 -2.39
N ALA A 58 -29.81 -10.53 -1.64
CA ALA A 58 -28.55 -9.88 -1.96
C ALA A 58 -27.37 -10.86 -1.96
N ILE A 59 -27.30 -11.76 -0.96
CA ILE A 59 -26.27 -12.79 -0.88
C ILE A 59 -26.37 -13.76 -2.07
N ALA A 60 -27.57 -14.20 -2.44
CA ALA A 60 -27.77 -15.08 -3.58
C ALA A 60 -27.42 -14.39 -4.91
N LEU A 61 -27.77 -13.11 -5.08
CA LEU A 61 -27.39 -12.31 -6.26
C LEU A 61 -25.87 -12.19 -6.41
N MET A 62 -25.15 -11.94 -5.32
CA MET A 62 -23.68 -11.86 -5.35
C MET A 62 -23.05 -13.19 -5.73
N GLU A 63 -23.50 -14.30 -5.13
CA GLU A 63 -22.96 -15.63 -5.42
C GLU A 63 -23.24 -16.05 -6.86
N LYS A 64 -24.42 -15.78 -7.36
CA LYS A 64 -24.77 -16.07 -8.75
C LYS A 64 -23.98 -15.22 -9.74
N ALA A 65 -23.78 -13.93 -9.44
CA ALA A 65 -22.93 -13.05 -10.23
C ALA A 65 -21.49 -13.56 -10.29
N LYS A 66 -20.94 -14.03 -9.15
CA LYS A 66 -19.61 -14.59 -9.05
C LYS A 66 -19.47 -15.92 -9.79
N SER A 67 -20.40 -16.86 -9.58
CA SER A 67 -20.29 -18.23 -10.07
C SER A 67 -20.64 -18.39 -11.56
N GLU A 68 -21.61 -17.66 -12.08
CA GLU A 68 -22.07 -17.78 -13.45
C GLU A 68 -21.50 -16.74 -14.41
N HIS A 69 -21.10 -15.59 -13.91
CA HIS A 69 -20.67 -14.44 -14.73
C HIS A 69 -19.26 -13.92 -14.42
N ASP A 70 -18.57 -14.53 -13.46
CA ASP A 70 -17.24 -14.10 -12.97
C ASP A 70 -17.21 -12.59 -12.57
N LEU A 71 -18.32 -12.13 -11.97
CA LEU A 71 -18.50 -10.75 -11.57
C LEU A 71 -18.28 -10.59 -10.06
N LEU A 72 -17.36 -9.73 -9.69
CA LEU A 72 -17.23 -9.25 -8.32
C LEU A 72 -18.28 -8.15 -8.09
N VAL A 73 -19.26 -8.43 -7.22
CA VAL A 73 -20.34 -7.51 -6.87
C VAL A 73 -20.30 -7.26 -5.37
N GLU A 74 -20.30 -6.00 -4.98
CA GLU A 74 -20.52 -5.61 -3.59
C GLU A 74 -21.99 -5.29 -3.37
N SER A 75 -22.57 -5.71 -2.24
CA SER A 75 -23.96 -5.42 -1.93
C SER A 75 -24.15 -4.89 -0.52
N VAL A 76 -25.14 -4.02 -0.38
CA VAL A 76 -25.70 -3.60 0.91
C VAL A 76 -27.22 -3.63 0.80
N TRP A 77 -27.88 -4.03 1.87
CA TRP A 77 -29.33 -4.12 1.95
C TRP A 77 -29.87 -3.37 3.16
N THR A 78 -31.09 -2.88 3.03
CA THR A 78 -31.87 -2.22 4.08
C THR A 78 -33.31 -2.72 4.01
N ASP A 79 -34.20 -2.14 4.82
CA ASP A 79 -35.64 -2.42 4.73
C ASP A 79 -36.25 -1.93 3.41
N ASP A 80 -35.64 -0.97 2.73
CA ASP A 80 -36.16 -0.31 1.53
C ASP A 80 -35.59 -0.87 0.21
N GLY A 81 -34.62 -1.79 0.28
CA GLY A 81 -34.06 -2.39 -0.93
C GLY A 81 -32.61 -2.86 -0.81
N ILE A 82 -32.02 -3.11 -1.98
CA ILE A 82 -30.65 -3.61 -2.15
C ILE A 82 -29.87 -2.68 -3.07
N VAL A 83 -28.63 -2.34 -2.70
CA VAL A 83 -27.66 -1.66 -3.57
C VAL A 83 -26.64 -2.69 -4.01
N LEU A 84 -26.42 -2.81 -5.31
CA LEU A 84 -25.37 -3.61 -5.92
C LEU A 84 -24.37 -2.67 -6.60
N ARG A 85 -23.09 -2.85 -6.36
CA ARG A 85 -22.00 -2.13 -7.01
C ARG A 85 -21.23 -3.07 -7.93
N PHE A 86 -21.07 -2.63 -9.17
CA PHE A 86 -20.31 -3.33 -10.21
C PHE A 86 -19.09 -2.48 -10.58
N PRO A 87 -17.91 -2.79 -10.09
CA PRO A 87 -16.71 -2.06 -10.43
C PRO A 87 -16.34 -2.28 -11.90
N GLU A 88 -15.81 -1.24 -12.57
CA GLU A 88 -15.11 -1.28 -13.86
C GLU A 88 -15.89 -1.90 -15.05
N ARG A 89 -17.13 -1.50 -15.29
CA ARG A 89 -17.88 -1.96 -16.46
C ARG A 89 -18.16 -0.86 -17.48
N GLU A 90 -18.06 -1.22 -18.77
CA GLU A 90 -18.43 -0.36 -19.89
C GLU A 90 -19.93 -0.41 -20.26
N SER A 91 -20.67 -1.39 -19.75
CA SER A 91 -22.10 -1.58 -20.07
C SER A 91 -22.96 -1.89 -18.85
N PRO A 92 -24.24 -1.51 -18.83
CA PRO A 92 -25.16 -1.80 -17.75
C PRO A 92 -25.22 -3.31 -17.44
N PRO A 93 -25.06 -3.71 -16.16
CA PRO A 93 -25.13 -5.12 -15.81
C PRO A 93 -26.57 -5.66 -15.98
N PRO A 94 -26.74 -6.87 -16.49
CA PRO A 94 -28.05 -7.52 -16.54
C PRO A 94 -28.45 -7.95 -15.11
N VAL A 95 -29.55 -7.43 -14.58
CA VAL A 95 -30.06 -7.81 -13.24
C VAL A 95 -31.02 -8.98 -13.27
N LEU A 96 -31.90 -9.04 -14.27
CA LEU A 96 -32.88 -10.10 -14.38
C LEU A 96 -32.26 -11.52 -14.46
N PRO A 97 -31.19 -11.75 -15.24
CA PRO A 97 -30.51 -13.05 -15.25
C PRO A 97 -29.83 -13.41 -13.93
N LEU A 98 -29.50 -12.43 -13.08
CA LEU A 98 -28.88 -12.66 -11.77
C LEU A 98 -29.90 -13.09 -10.71
N LEU A 99 -31.20 -12.94 -10.95
CA LEU A 99 -32.20 -13.38 -9.97
C LEU A 99 -32.13 -14.90 -9.79
N PRO A 100 -32.02 -15.37 -8.54
CA PRO A 100 -32.01 -16.81 -8.28
C PRO A 100 -33.39 -17.43 -8.55
N ARG A 101 -33.38 -18.67 -9.02
CA ARG A 101 -34.60 -19.48 -9.05
C ARG A 101 -34.86 -20.06 -7.66
N VAL A 102 -36.08 -20.39 -7.36
CA VAL A 102 -36.49 -20.92 -6.05
C VAL A 102 -35.78 -22.24 -5.73
N ASP A 103 -35.54 -23.07 -6.73
CA ASP A 103 -34.90 -24.39 -6.58
C ASP A 103 -33.38 -24.30 -6.31
N GLU A 104 -32.72 -23.24 -6.74
CA GLU A 104 -31.26 -23.03 -6.53
C GLU A 104 -30.94 -22.17 -5.31
N LEU A 105 -31.95 -21.50 -4.73
CA LEU A 105 -31.75 -20.49 -3.67
C LEU A 105 -31.03 -21.01 -2.42
N GLU A 106 -31.45 -22.17 -1.90
CA GLU A 106 -30.88 -22.76 -0.68
C GLU A 106 -29.42 -23.17 -0.90
N GLU A 107 -29.10 -23.71 -2.09
CA GLU A 107 -27.71 -24.09 -2.43
C GLU A 107 -26.81 -22.87 -2.56
N LEU A 108 -27.24 -21.82 -3.26
CA LEU A 108 -26.49 -20.56 -3.41
C LEU A 108 -26.21 -19.94 -2.04
N LEU A 109 -27.24 -19.84 -1.19
CA LEU A 109 -27.09 -19.28 0.15
C LEU A 109 -26.18 -20.12 1.04
N THR A 110 -26.30 -21.44 1.01
CA THR A 110 -25.45 -22.33 1.81
C THR A 110 -23.98 -22.18 1.43
N ARG A 111 -23.70 -21.98 0.14
CA ARG A 111 -22.34 -21.80 -0.37
C ARG A 111 -21.74 -20.44 0.05
N ALA A 112 -22.52 -19.37 -0.12
CA ALA A 112 -22.03 -18.00 0.08
C ALA A 112 -22.07 -17.52 1.54
N LEU A 113 -23.05 -17.98 2.33
CA LEU A 113 -23.35 -17.43 3.65
C LEU A 113 -22.17 -17.49 4.63
N ALA A 114 -21.41 -18.60 4.61
CA ALA A 114 -20.27 -18.80 5.53
C ALA A 114 -19.14 -17.77 5.36
N GLU A 115 -19.01 -17.14 4.19
CA GLU A 115 -18.02 -16.12 3.89
C GLU A 115 -18.48 -14.71 4.27
N THR A 116 -19.74 -14.53 4.68
CA THR A 116 -20.33 -13.24 4.97
C THR A 116 -20.00 -12.72 6.39
N PRO A 117 -19.90 -11.39 6.58
CA PRO A 117 -19.83 -10.78 7.91
C PRO A 117 -21.05 -11.09 8.79
N LEU A 118 -22.22 -11.30 8.16
CA LEU A 118 -23.47 -11.71 8.82
C LEU A 118 -23.29 -13.05 9.53
N PHE A 119 -22.80 -14.06 8.82
CA PHE A 119 -22.55 -15.39 9.41
C PHE A 119 -21.54 -15.34 10.54
N ALA A 120 -20.45 -14.57 10.37
CA ALA A 120 -19.44 -14.39 11.40
C ALA A 120 -20.02 -13.71 12.66
N ALA A 121 -20.97 -12.79 12.52
CA ALA A 121 -21.66 -12.16 13.63
C ALA A 121 -22.55 -13.15 14.39
N HIS A 122 -23.40 -13.91 13.69
CA HIS A 122 -24.27 -14.94 14.28
C HIS A 122 -23.46 -16.10 14.89
N PHE A 123 -22.40 -16.55 14.22
CA PHE A 123 -21.47 -17.55 14.77
C PHE A 123 -20.87 -17.10 16.10
N ARG A 124 -20.48 -15.84 16.24
CA ARG A 124 -19.98 -15.30 17.51
C ARG A 124 -21.04 -15.37 18.60
N GLU A 125 -22.29 -15.12 18.29
CA GLU A 125 -23.39 -15.21 19.25
C GLU A 125 -23.68 -16.66 19.64
N CYS A 126 -23.78 -17.55 18.68
CA CYS A 126 -23.93 -19.00 18.90
C CYS A 126 -22.77 -19.58 19.71
N ALA A 127 -21.53 -19.23 19.37
CA ALA A 127 -20.34 -19.67 20.09
C ALA A 127 -20.26 -19.08 21.51
N SER A 128 -20.76 -17.87 21.72
CA SER A 128 -20.83 -17.26 23.06
C SER A 128 -21.90 -17.94 23.92
N ARG A 129 -23.06 -18.27 23.36
CA ARG A 129 -24.12 -19.02 24.04
C ARG A 129 -23.67 -20.46 24.38
N ALA A 130 -22.92 -21.06 23.48
CA ALA A 130 -22.32 -22.38 23.68
C ALA A 130 -21.08 -22.38 24.60
N LEU A 131 -20.70 -21.24 25.18
CA LEU A 131 -19.55 -21.06 26.07
C LEU A 131 -18.19 -21.40 25.43
N LEU A 132 -18.10 -21.43 24.11
CA LEU A 132 -16.85 -21.62 23.38
C LEU A 132 -15.98 -20.35 23.36
N LEU A 133 -16.56 -19.22 23.66
CA LEU A 133 -15.87 -17.95 23.84
C LEU A 133 -15.83 -17.59 25.34
N PRO A 134 -14.77 -16.93 25.83
CA PRO A 134 -14.64 -16.55 27.23
C PRO A 134 -15.84 -15.71 27.71
N ARG A 135 -16.35 -16.02 28.91
CA ARG A 135 -17.45 -15.27 29.53
C ARG A 135 -17.10 -13.78 29.66
N LYS A 136 -18.09 -12.94 29.44
CA LYS A 136 -17.98 -11.50 29.76
C LYS A 136 -17.91 -11.35 31.29
N SER A 137 -16.78 -10.84 31.80
CA SER A 137 -16.71 -10.47 33.22
C SER A 137 -17.34 -9.09 33.40
N PRO A 138 -18.24 -8.89 34.37
CA PRO A 138 -18.82 -7.58 34.65
C PRO A 138 -17.77 -6.52 35.00
N MET A 139 -16.62 -6.95 35.54
CA MET A 139 -15.53 -6.08 36.01
C MET A 139 -14.46 -5.81 34.94
N ARG A 140 -14.43 -6.55 33.82
CA ARG A 140 -13.50 -6.36 32.71
C ARG A 140 -14.23 -6.41 31.37
N ARG A 141 -14.41 -5.25 30.75
CA ARG A 141 -14.90 -5.18 29.37
C ARG A 141 -13.78 -5.62 28.43
N ALA A 142 -13.89 -6.82 27.87
CA ALA A 142 -13.04 -7.20 26.75
C ALA A 142 -13.44 -6.35 25.52
N PRO A 143 -12.48 -5.71 24.82
CA PRO A 143 -12.79 -4.94 23.62
C PRO A 143 -13.50 -5.80 22.57
N LEU A 144 -14.50 -5.26 21.88
CA LEU A 144 -15.27 -5.99 20.85
C LEU A 144 -14.39 -6.57 19.75
N TRP A 145 -13.34 -5.87 19.35
CA TRP A 145 -12.38 -6.35 18.38
C TRP A 145 -11.68 -7.64 18.81
N ALA A 146 -11.32 -7.79 20.10
CA ALA A 146 -10.68 -8.99 20.61
C ALA A 146 -11.63 -10.19 20.60
N GLN A 147 -12.94 -9.95 20.82
CA GLN A 147 -13.97 -10.98 20.70
C GLN A 147 -14.18 -11.38 19.26
N ARG A 148 -14.25 -10.42 18.33
CA ARG A 148 -14.34 -10.66 16.87
C ARG A 148 -13.16 -11.53 16.39
N LYS A 149 -11.93 -11.18 16.78
CA LYS A 149 -10.71 -11.92 16.41
C LYS A 149 -10.73 -13.38 16.91
N ARG A 150 -11.14 -13.60 18.18
CA ARG A 150 -11.24 -14.95 18.74
C ARG A 150 -12.34 -15.77 18.06
N SER A 151 -13.48 -15.15 17.80
CA SER A 151 -14.58 -15.76 17.06
C SER A 151 -14.17 -16.12 15.63
N ALA A 152 -13.47 -15.25 14.92
CA ALA A 152 -12.97 -15.50 13.58
C ALA A 152 -11.94 -16.63 13.56
N ALA A 153 -11.03 -16.68 14.53
CA ALA A 153 -10.08 -17.78 14.68
C ALA A 153 -10.79 -19.12 14.97
N LEU A 154 -11.81 -19.11 15.83
CA LEU A 154 -12.63 -20.31 16.09
C LEU A 154 -13.40 -20.73 14.85
N LEU A 155 -14.02 -19.80 14.12
CA LEU A 155 -14.77 -20.08 12.88
C LEU A 155 -13.87 -20.71 11.82
N SER A 156 -12.66 -20.18 11.61
CA SER A 156 -11.70 -20.72 10.63
C SER A 156 -11.28 -22.17 10.90
N VAL A 157 -11.30 -22.58 12.17
CA VAL A 157 -11.06 -23.98 12.56
C VAL A 157 -12.35 -24.80 12.43
N ALA A 158 -13.47 -24.27 12.91
CA ALA A 158 -14.76 -24.94 12.93
C ALA A 158 -15.29 -25.27 11.53
N THR A 159 -15.09 -24.41 10.55
CA THR A 159 -15.52 -24.62 9.14
C THR A 159 -14.80 -25.78 8.46
N ARG A 160 -13.65 -26.23 8.98
CA ARG A 160 -12.98 -27.44 8.47
C ARG A 160 -13.73 -28.73 8.81
N TYR A 161 -14.62 -28.66 9.78
CA TYR A 161 -15.44 -29.80 10.23
C TYR A 161 -16.90 -29.56 9.84
N ARG A 162 -17.34 -30.16 8.73
CA ARG A 162 -18.67 -29.96 8.16
C ARG A 162 -19.84 -30.24 9.12
N SER A 163 -19.63 -31.07 10.13
CA SER A 163 -20.64 -31.43 11.15
C SER A 163 -20.45 -30.72 12.50
N PHE A 164 -19.66 -29.63 12.54
CA PHE A 164 -19.46 -28.93 13.82
C PHE A 164 -20.77 -28.29 14.30
N PRO A 165 -21.30 -28.68 15.49
CA PRO A 165 -22.64 -28.31 15.91
C PRO A 165 -22.95 -26.82 15.90
N ILE A 166 -21.98 -25.97 16.28
CA ILE A 166 -22.17 -24.52 16.35
C ILE A 166 -22.20 -23.87 14.95
N VAL A 167 -21.50 -24.45 13.98
CA VAL A 167 -21.61 -24.02 12.57
C VAL A 167 -22.99 -24.35 12.02
N LEU A 168 -23.49 -25.57 12.27
CA LEU A 168 -24.84 -25.97 11.87
C LEU A 168 -25.91 -25.12 12.54
N GLU A 169 -25.77 -24.84 13.84
CA GLU A 169 -26.68 -23.96 14.57
C GLU A 169 -26.66 -22.54 14.02
N THR A 170 -25.49 -22.02 13.61
CA THR A 170 -25.38 -20.71 12.97
C THR A 170 -26.14 -20.66 11.64
N TYR A 171 -26.02 -21.70 10.80
CA TYR A 171 -26.81 -21.82 9.59
C TYR A 171 -28.30 -21.84 9.91
N ARG A 172 -28.73 -22.69 10.87
CA ARG A 172 -30.12 -22.78 11.30
C ARG A 172 -30.66 -21.40 11.74
N GLU A 173 -29.91 -20.68 12.59
CA GLU A 173 -30.29 -19.36 13.08
C GLU A 173 -30.42 -18.32 11.93
N CYS A 174 -29.48 -18.34 10.97
CA CYS A 174 -29.56 -17.47 9.80
C CYS A 174 -30.79 -17.78 8.93
N PHE A 175 -31.03 -19.07 8.62
CA PHE A 175 -32.11 -19.47 7.70
C PHE A 175 -33.51 -19.40 8.33
N GLN A 176 -33.64 -19.68 9.64
CA GLN A 176 -34.94 -19.81 10.29
C GLN A 176 -35.34 -18.59 11.14
N ASP A 177 -34.37 -17.96 11.78
CA ASP A 177 -34.64 -16.90 12.73
C ASP A 177 -34.37 -15.49 12.14
N PHE A 178 -33.33 -15.37 11.30
CA PHE A 178 -32.94 -14.07 10.73
C PHE A 178 -33.53 -13.81 9.34
N PHE A 179 -33.45 -14.76 8.39
CA PHE A 179 -34.04 -14.62 7.08
C PHE A 179 -35.54 -14.96 7.08
N ASP A 180 -36.28 -14.34 6.18
CA ASP A 180 -37.64 -14.75 5.86
C ASP A 180 -37.63 -15.55 4.53
N MET A 181 -37.14 -16.79 4.62
CA MET A 181 -37.03 -17.66 3.46
C MET A 181 -38.38 -17.98 2.81
N PRO A 182 -39.49 -18.20 3.57
CA PRO A 182 -40.79 -18.36 2.98
C PRO A 182 -41.27 -17.16 2.14
N ALA A 183 -41.11 -15.94 2.66
CA ALA A 183 -41.50 -14.73 1.94
C ALA A 183 -40.62 -14.51 0.69
N LEU A 184 -39.28 -14.78 0.77
CA LEU A 184 -38.40 -14.69 -0.38
C LEU A 184 -38.77 -15.70 -1.47
N SER A 185 -39.06 -16.97 -1.09
CA SER A 185 -39.45 -18.01 -2.03
C SER A 185 -40.80 -17.69 -2.71
N ALA A 186 -41.75 -17.11 -1.94
CA ALA A 186 -43.03 -16.65 -2.50
C ALA A 186 -42.80 -15.50 -3.50
N LEU A 187 -41.99 -14.48 -3.12
CA LEU A 187 -41.66 -13.36 -4.00
C LEU A 187 -41.03 -13.83 -5.31
N LEU A 188 -40.03 -14.72 -5.26
CA LEU A 188 -39.38 -15.24 -6.46
C LEU A 188 -40.32 -16.05 -7.33
N THR A 189 -41.24 -16.79 -6.72
CA THR A 189 -42.32 -17.52 -7.43
C THR A 189 -43.24 -16.54 -8.14
N GLU A 190 -43.68 -15.48 -7.48
CA GLU A 190 -44.57 -14.46 -8.03
C GLU A 190 -43.91 -13.66 -9.15
N VAL A 191 -42.58 -13.40 -9.02
CA VAL A 191 -41.79 -12.80 -10.10
C VAL A 191 -41.71 -13.74 -11.31
N ALA A 192 -41.46 -15.04 -11.10
CA ALA A 192 -41.38 -16.01 -12.18
C ALA A 192 -42.75 -16.20 -12.90
N GLN A 193 -43.84 -16.04 -12.16
CA GLN A 193 -45.21 -16.10 -12.71
C GLN A 193 -45.69 -14.79 -13.36
N GLY A 194 -44.91 -13.69 -13.20
CA GLY A 194 -45.27 -12.37 -13.73
C GLY A 194 -46.33 -11.61 -12.93
N SER A 195 -46.75 -12.11 -11.76
CA SER A 195 -47.65 -11.41 -10.84
C SER A 195 -46.99 -10.25 -10.12
N VAL A 196 -45.69 -10.34 -9.84
CA VAL A 196 -44.82 -9.25 -9.45
C VAL A 196 -43.91 -8.87 -10.63
N ARG A 197 -43.97 -7.63 -11.05
CA ARG A 197 -43.18 -7.13 -12.19
C ARG A 197 -41.88 -6.47 -11.69
N ILE A 198 -40.80 -6.66 -12.45
CA ILE A 198 -39.54 -5.94 -12.25
C ILE A 198 -39.40 -4.93 -13.38
N GLU A 199 -39.45 -3.65 -13.04
CA GLU A 199 -39.29 -2.56 -13.99
C GLU A 199 -37.87 -1.93 -13.79
N SER A 200 -37.13 -1.87 -14.90
CA SER A 200 -35.79 -1.34 -14.89
C SER A 200 -35.75 0.01 -15.59
N VAL A 201 -35.15 0.99 -14.94
CA VAL A 201 -34.94 2.35 -15.45
C VAL A 201 -33.49 2.75 -15.33
N GLU A 202 -32.99 3.44 -16.34
CA GLU A 202 -31.68 4.06 -16.32
C GLU A 202 -31.88 5.55 -16.03
N VAL A 203 -31.19 6.03 -15.01
CA VAL A 203 -31.31 7.41 -14.54
C VAL A 203 -29.96 8.08 -14.50
N GLU A 204 -29.87 9.36 -14.81
CA GLU A 204 -28.63 10.14 -14.67
C GLU A 204 -28.28 10.44 -13.21
N ARG A 205 -29.30 10.53 -12.35
CA ARG A 205 -29.18 10.81 -10.92
C ARG A 205 -30.07 9.87 -10.12
N PRO A 206 -29.59 9.35 -8.98
CA PRO A 206 -30.40 8.47 -8.14
C PRO A 206 -31.66 9.19 -7.63
N SER A 207 -32.78 8.47 -7.64
CA SER A 207 -34.05 8.94 -7.07
C SER A 207 -33.95 9.16 -5.55
N PRO A 208 -34.93 9.82 -4.92
CA PRO A 208 -34.95 9.99 -3.46
C PRO A 208 -34.80 8.69 -2.68
N PHE A 209 -35.46 7.60 -3.09
CA PHE A 209 -35.35 6.31 -2.42
C PHE A 209 -33.97 5.68 -2.64
N ALA A 210 -33.44 5.71 -3.85
CA ALA A 210 -32.10 5.22 -4.15
C ALA A 210 -31.04 6.03 -3.39
N ARG A 211 -31.18 7.34 -3.25
CA ARG A 211 -30.29 8.17 -2.43
C ARG A 211 -30.29 7.75 -0.95
N THR A 212 -31.41 7.40 -0.40
CA THR A 212 -31.50 6.91 0.98
C THR A 212 -30.78 5.57 1.16
N LEU A 213 -30.90 4.65 0.18
CA LEU A 213 -30.15 3.39 0.19
C LEU A 213 -28.64 3.62 0.09
N LEU A 214 -28.19 4.51 -0.79
CA LEU A 214 -26.79 4.88 -0.94
C LEU A 214 -26.23 5.53 0.32
N PHE A 215 -27.01 6.37 0.99
CA PHE A 215 -26.62 6.99 2.24
C PHE A 215 -26.32 5.96 3.33
N ASN A 216 -27.18 4.95 3.48
CA ASN A 216 -26.96 3.84 4.41
C ASN A 216 -25.72 3.01 4.06
N TYR A 217 -25.46 2.81 2.75
CA TYR A 217 -24.23 2.17 2.25
C TYR A 217 -22.97 2.91 2.73
N VAL A 218 -22.92 4.21 2.55
CA VAL A 218 -21.78 5.04 2.95
C VAL A 218 -21.67 5.18 4.47
N GLY A 219 -22.80 5.33 5.16
CA GLY A 219 -22.84 5.39 6.63
C GLY A 219 -22.18 4.17 7.28
N ASN A 220 -22.46 2.96 6.77
CA ASN A 220 -21.84 1.75 7.29
C ASN A 220 -20.31 1.73 7.13
N PHE A 221 -19.79 2.23 6.01
CA PHE A 221 -18.34 2.31 5.77
C PHE A 221 -17.63 3.40 6.59
N MET A 222 -18.29 4.53 6.83
CA MET A 222 -17.69 5.66 7.56
C MET A 222 -17.58 5.41 9.06
N TYR A 223 -18.53 4.65 9.64
CA TYR A 223 -18.53 4.30 11.06
C TYR A 223 -17.76 3.02 11.38
N ASP A 224 -17.21 2.34 10.39
CA ASP A 224 -16.29 1.23 10.62
C ASP A 224 -14.92 1.78 11.06
N THR A 225 -14.76 1.89 12.38
CA THR A 225 -13.56 2.45 13.04
C THR A 225 -12.28 1.64 12.75
N ASP A 226 -12.40 0.47 12.14
CA ASP A 226 -11.26 -0.38 11.76
C ASP A 226 -10.86 -0.24 10.28
N ALA A 227 -11.59 0.55 9.46
CA ALA A 227 -11.21 0.79 8.07
C ALA A 227 -9.99 1.72 7.95
N PRO A 228 -9.06 1.46 7.02
CA PRO A 228 -7.92 2.33 6.75
C PRO A 228 -8.33 3.77 6.40
N LEU A 229 -7.50 4.73 6.77
CA LEU A 229 -7.79 6.16 6.55
C LEU A 229 -8.06 6.49 5.07
N ALA A 230 -7.34 5.83 4.14
CA ALA A 230 -7.52 6.02 2.70
C ALA A 230 -8.89 5.51 2.21
N GLU A 231 -9.36 4.36 2.71
CA GLU A 231 -10.69 3.82 2.40
C GLU A 231 -11.81 4.69 2.97
N ARG A 232 -11.65 5.22 4.18
CA ARG A 232 -12.60 6.17 4.79
C ARG A 232 -12.69 7.46 3.98
N LYS A 233 -11.55 8.01 3.50
CA LYS A 233 -11.52 9.18 2.62
C LYS A 233 -12.18 8.91 1.27
N ALA A 234 -11.91 7.76 0.68
CA ALA A 234 -12.55 7.36 -0.60
C ALA A 234 -14.07 7.20 -0.44
N ALA A 235 -14.53 6.58 0.65
CA ALA A 235 -15.95 6.47 0.96
C ALA A 235 -16.60 7.84 1.18
N ALA A 236 -15.94 8.75 1.88
CA ALA A 236 -16.43 10.11 2.12
C ALA A 236 -16.53 10.95 0.83
N LEU A 237 -15.57 10.79 -0.10
CA LEU A 237 -15.60 11.48 -1.40
C LEU A 237 -16.70 10.96 -2.33
N ALA A 238 -17.13 9.69 -2.15
CA ALA A 238 -18.22 9.10 -2.94
C ALA A 238 -19.61 9.63 -2.55
N VAL A 239 -19.74 10.39 -1.46
CA VAL A 239 -21.01 10.96 -0.98
C VAL A 239 -21.29 12.30 -1.65
N ASP A 240 -22.59 12.58 -1.86
CA ASP A 240 -23.05 13.92 -2.24
C ASP A 240 -22.58 14.96 -1.20
N PRO A 241 -22.01 16.11 -1.61
CA PRO A 241 -21.51 17.14 -0.69
C PRO A 241 -22.52 17.67 0.31
N VAL A 242 -23.82 17.70 -0.05
CA VAL A 242 -24.90 18.12 0.84
C VAL A 242 -25.12 17.07 1.93
N GLN A 243 -25.18 15.81 1.55
CA GLN A 243 -25.32 14.67 2.48
C GLN A 243 -24.08 14.51 3.37
N LEU A 244 -22.89 14.72 2.80
CA LEU A 244 -21.64 14.67 3.56
C LEU A 244 -21.63 15.74 4.68
N ARG A 245 -22.12 16.94 4.39
CA ARG A 245 -22.22 18.03 5.37
C ARG A 245 -23.25 17.74 6.48
N GLU A 246 -24.33 17.07 6.15
CA GLU A 246 -25.33 16.60 7.14
C GLU A 246 -24.79 15.49 8.05
N LEU A 247 -23.96 14.58 7.50
CA LEU A 247 -23.37 13.45 8.22
C LEU A 247 -22.23 13.87 9.17
N LEU A 248 -21.31 14.66 8.66
CA LEU A 248 -20.03 14.97 9.32
C LEU A 248 -19.98 16.36 9.94
N GLY A 249 -21.07 17.14 9.82
CA GLY A 249 -21.09 18.55 10.25
C GLY A 249 -20.18 19.38 9.34
N GLN A 250 -19.20 20.09 9.94
CA GLN A 250 -18.28 20.97 9.18
C GLN A 250 -17.02 20.25 8.66
N VAL A 251 -17.09 19.00 8.23
CA VAL A 251 -15.93 18.39 7.56
C VAL A 251 -15.75 19.06 6.20
N ASP A 252 -14.60 19.70 6.05
CA ASP A 252 -14.26 20.42 4.83
C ASP A 252 -13.99 19.44 3.69
N LEU A 253 -14.79 19.50 2.62
CA LEU A 253 -14.55 18.73 1.40
C LEU A 253 -13.13 18.98 0.86
N ALA A 254 -12.58 20.17 1.13
CA ALA A 254 -11.21 20.54 0.79
C ALA A 254 -10.15 19.58 1.35
N GLU A 255 -10.37 19.02 2.55
CA GLU A 255 -9.39 18.08 3.16
C GLU A 255 -9.40 16.69 2.50
N LEU A 256 -10.46 16.39 1.76
CA LEU A 256 -10.64 15.11 1.07
C LEU A 256 -10.12 15.13 -0.38
N LEU A 257 -10.03 16.31 -1.00
CA LEU A 257 -9.58 16.47 -2.38
C LEU A 257 -8.04 16.40 -2.48
N ASP A 258 -7.53 15.68 -3.48
CA ASP A 258 -6.09 15.60 -3.75
C ASP A 258 -5.61 16.89 -4.48
N PRO A 259 -4.64 17.62 -3.92
CA PRO A 259 -4.08 18.80 -4.60
C PRO A 259 -3.54 18.50 -6.01
N LYS A 260 -2.92 17.35 -6.22
CA LYS A 260 -2.40 16.92 -7.54
C LYS A 260 -3.54 16.73 -8.54
N ALA A 261 -4.66 16.16 -8.11
CA ALA A 261 -5.84 16.00 -8.96
C ALA A 261 -6.42 17.35 -9.36
N ILE A 262 -6.40 18.35 -8.47
CA ILE A 262 -6.82 19.73 -8.79
C ILE A 262 -5.89 20.34 -9.85
N ASP A 263 -4.56 20.21 -9.69
CA ASP A 263 -3.58 20.73 -10.64
C ASP A 263 -3.69 20.07 -12.03
N GLU A 264 -3.92 18.76 -12.07
CA GLU A 264 -4.14 18.02 -13.32
C GLU A 264 -5.42 18.47 -14.03
N VAL A 265 -6.52 18.67 -13.28
CA VAL A 265 -7.78 19.18 -13.85
C VAL A 265 -7.59 20.61 -14.33
N ALA A 266 -6.88 21.46 -13.58
CA ALA A 266 -6.55 22.82 -14.00
C ALA A 266 -5.79 22.84 -15.34
N ALA A 267 -4.77 21.98 -15.49
CA ALA A 267 -4.00 21.86 -16.73
C ALA A 267 -4.86 21.35 -17.91
N GLN A 268 -5.77 20.41 -17.64
CA GLN A 268 -6.71 19.87 -18.62
C GLN A 268 -7.73 20.93 -19.08
N LEU A 269 -8.35 21.65 -18.15
CA LEU A 269 -9.32 22.71 -18.43
C LEU A 269 -8.68 23.87 -19.20
N ALA A 270 -7.47 24.27 -18.80
CA ALA A 270 -6.67 25.24 -19.50
C ALA A 270 -6.13 24.78 -20.86
N ARG A 271 -6.42 23.54 -21.30
CA ARG A 271 -5.94 22.94 -22.58
C ARG A 271 -4.42 22.98 -22.77
N ARG A 272 -3.65 22.95 -21.68
CA ARG A 272 -2.17 22.98 -21.74
C ARG A 272 -1.55 21.69 -22.28
N LEU A 273 -2.26 20.57 -22.19
CA LEU A 273 -1.82 19.26 -22.68
C LEU A 273 -1.93 19.13 -24.22
N TYR A 274 -2.68 20.02 -24.86
CA TYR A 274 -2.90 20.02 -26.32
C TYR A 274 -2.60 21.42 -26.86
N PRO A 275 -1.33 21.73 -27.12
CA PRO A 275 -0.96 23.06 -27.64
C PRO A 275 -1.57 23.29 -29.02
N PRO A 276 -2.03 24.54 -29.31
CA PRO A 276 -2.59 24.91 -30.60
C PRO A 276 -1.50 24.86 -31.69
N ARG A 277 -1.85 24.40 -32.88
CA ARG A 277 -0.92 24.19 -33.99
C ARG A 277 -0.96 25.33 -35.00
N ASP A 278 -2.13 25.96 -35.17
CA ASP A 278 -2.38 26.97 -36.18
C ASP A 278 -3.36 28.07 -35.70
N ALA A 279 -3.72 28.96 -36.56
CA ALA A 279 -4.63 30.10 -36.26
C ALA A 279 -6.06 29.63 -35.94
N ASP A 280 -6.51 28.53 -36.52
CA ASP A 280 -7.84 27.97 -36.24
C ASP A 280 -7.91 27.36 -34.83
N ASP A 281 -6.91 26.58 -34.45
CA ASP A 281 -6.80 26.04 -33.10
C ASP A 281 -6.73 27.13 -32.01
N VAL A 282 -6.03 28.25 -32.27
CA VAL A 282 -5.98 29.42 -31.37
C VAL A 282 -7.33 30.12 -31.27
N HIS A 283 -8.05 30.27 -32.41
CA HIS A 283 -9.37 30.87 -32.42
C HIS A 283 -10.37 30.04 -31.58
N ASP A 284 -10.37 28.72 -31.78
CA ASP A 284 -11.21 27.80 -31.00
C ASP A 284 -10.85 27.85 -29.51
N LEU A 285 -9.57 27.98 -29.18
CA LEU A 285 -9.11 28.16 -27.80
C LEU A 285 -9.65 29.45 -27.17
N LEU A 286 -9.67 30.58 -27.92
CA LEU A 286 -10.24 31.85 -27.48
C LEU A 286 -11.76 31.77 -27.29
N LEU A 287 -12.47 31.05 -28.16
CA LEU A 287 -13.90 30.80 -28.00
C LEU A 287 -14.21 29.96 -26.73
N LEU A 288 -13.35 29.01 -26.43
CA LEU A 288 -13.51 28.11 -25.29
C LEU A 288 -13.13 28.78 -23.95
N LEU A 289 -11.91 29.31 -23.85
CA LEU A 289 -11.35 29.86 -22.63
C LEU A 289 -11.70 31.34 -22.37
N GLY A 290 -12.04 32.06 -23.40
CA GLY A 290 -12.29 33.50 -23.36
C GLY A 290 -11.02 34.33 -23.63
N ASP A 291 -10.77 35.33 -22.80
CA ASP A 291 -9.62 36.20 -22.96
C ASP A 291 -8.30 35.55 -22.46
N LEU A 292 -7.27 35.64 -23.30
CA LEU A 292 -5.93 35.15 -23.01
C LEU A 292 -4.89 36.25 -23.19
N SER A 293 -3.85 36.25 -22.36
CA SER A 293 -2.72 37.17 -22.57
C SER A 293 -1.89 36.74 -23.77
N ARG A 294 -1.23 37.71 -24.39
CA ARG A 294 -0.31 37.42 -25.51
C ARG A 294 0.81 36.48 -25.08
N GLU A 295 1.31 36.67 -23.87
CA GLU A 295 2.38 35.84 -23.30
C GLU A 295 1.94 34.36 -23.14
N ASP A 296 0.72 34.12 -22.62
CA ASP A 296 0.19 32.76 -22.47
C ASP A 296 -0.05 32.09 -23.83
N LEU A 297 -0.51 32.80 -24.83
CA LEU A 297 -0.67 32.30 -26.20
C LEU A 297 0.67 31.98 -26.87
N LEU A 298 1.66 32.85 -26.72
CA LEU A 298 3.01 32.61 -27.26
C LEU A 298 3.67 31.41 -26.60
N ALA A 299 3.52 31.25 -25.27
CA ALA A 299 4.03 30.07 -24.54
C ALA A 299 3.41 28.77 -25.07
N ARG A 300 2.12 28.80 -25.45
CA ARG A 300 1.41 27.64 -26.02
C ARG A 300 1.81 27.30 -27.45
N LEU A 301 2.22 28.30 -28.20
CA LEU A 301 2.65 28.19 -29.61
C LEU A 301 4.16 27.91 -29.78
N GLY A 302 4.87 27.62 -28.69
CA GLY A 302 6.30 27.31 -28.72
C GLY A 302 7.24 28.51 -28.74
N GLY A 303 6.73 29.69 -28.34
CA GLY A 303 7.49 30.94 -28.18
C GLY A 303 7.21 31.98 -29.23
N GLU A 304 7.92 33.13 -29.16
CA GLU A 304 7.69 34.30 -30.02
C GLU A 304 7.89 33.99 -31.51
N SER A 305 8.91 33.24 -31.84
CA SER A 305 9.26 32.99 -33.25
C SER A 305 8.18 32.22 -34.03
N SER A 306 7.52 31.26 -33.40
CA SER A 306 6.46 30.47 -34.01
C SER A 306 5.07 31.05 -33.79
N GLY A 307 4.83 31.68 -32.63
CA GLY A 307 3.51 32.17 -32.25
C GLY A 307 3.13 33.53 -32.84
N GLU A 308 4.09 34.44 -32.98
CA GLU A 308 3.81 35.81 -33.46
C GLU A 308 3.15 35.88 -34.85
N PRO A 309 3.60 35.09 -35.86
CA PRO A 309 2.93 35.06 -37.16
C PRO A 309 1.47 34.59 -37.06
N VAL A 310 1.18 33.60 -36.20
CA VAL A 310 -0.17 33.07 -36.00
C VAL A 310 -1.09 34.09 -35.35
N LEU A 311 -0.62 34.78 -34.30
CA LEU A 311 -1.39 35.83 -33.66
C LEU A 311 -1.63 37.03 -34.59
N ALA A 312 -0.62 37.42 -35.36
CA ALA A 312 -0.75 38.50 -36.35
C ALA A 312 -1.75 38.17 -37.47
N GLU A 313 -1.81 36.93 -37.89
CA GLU A 313 -2.78 36.41 -38.86
C GLU A 313 -4.20 36.52 -38.31
N LEU A 314 -4.46 36.04 -37.08
CA LEU A 314 -5.77 36.12 -36.43
C LEU A 314 -6.28 37.55 -36.29
N VAL A 315 -5.42 38.49 -35.87
CA VAL A 315 -5.78 39.89 -35.71
C VAL A 315 -6.02 40.52 -37.07
N ARG A 316 -5.20 40.25 -38.10
CA ARG A 316 -5.37 40.73 -39.47
C ARG A 316 -6.66 40.22 -40.11
N ALA A 317 -6.99 38.94 -39.90
CA ALA A 317 -8.23 38.32 -40.36
C ALA A 317 -9.47 38.78 -39.56
N ARG A 318 -9.28 39.57 -38.51
CA ARG A 318 -10.35 40.04 -37.59
C ARG A 318 -11.10 38.89 -36.90
N ARG A 319 -10.45 37.76 -36.71
CA ARG A 319 -10.97 36.65 -35.95
C ARG A 319 -10.65 36.78 -34.44
N ALA A 320 -9.56 37.44 -34.11
CA ALA A 320 -9.26 37.85 -32.75
C ALA A 320 -9.08 39.38 -32.67
N ILE A 321 -9.44 39.96 -31.55
CA ILE A 321 -9.29 41.35 -31.21
C ILE A 321 -8.52 41.50 -29.90
N VAL A 322 -7.84 42.64 -29.76
CA VAL A 322 -7.17 43.01 -28.51
C VAL A 322 -8.09 43.90 -27.71
N LEU A 323 -8.43 43.50 -26.51
CA LEU A 323 -9.20 44.26 -25.53
C LEU A 323 -8.35 44.63 -24.33
N ARG A 324 -8.64 45.71 -23.66
CA ARG A 324 -8.05 46.03 -22.34
C ARG A 324 -8.99 45.55 -21.26
N ILE A 325 -8.54 44.55 -20.50
CA ILE A 325 -9.30 43.91 -19.41
C ILE A 325 -8.42 43.96 -18.15
N ALA A 326 -8.92 44.51 -17.06
CA ALA A 326 -8.18 44.73 -15.82
C ALA A 326 -6.82 45.44 -16.04
N GLY A 327 -6.77 46.41 -16.99
CA GLY A 327 -5.54 47.15 -17.33
C GLY A 327 -4.59 46.45 -18.29
N GLU A 328 -4.75 45.12 -18.54
CA GLU A 328 -3.91 44.31 -19.42
C GLU A 328 -4.48 44.19 -20.84
N ALA A 329 -3.59 44.16 -21.85
CA ALA A 329 -3.96 43.85 -23.21
C ALA A 329 -4.13 42.32 -23.40
N ARG A 330 -5.34 41.91 -23.75
CA ARG A 330 -5.70 40.49 -23.92
C ARG A 330 -6.35 40.22 -25.25
N LEU A 331 -6.08 39.07 -25.84
CA LEU A 331 -6.73 38.62 -27.08
C LEU A 331 -8.05 37.92 -26.71
N VAL A 332 -9.07 38.22 -27.49
CA VAL A 332 -10.43 37.70 -27.37
C VAL A 332 -10.92 37.34 -28.78
N ALA A 333 -11.75 36.32 -28.91
CA ALA A 333 -12.43 36.03 -30.17
C ALA A 333 -13.33 37.24 -30.59
N ALA A 334 -13.36 37.59 -31.86
CA ALA A 334 -14.10 38.75 -32.33
C ALA A 334 -15.60 38.63 -32.04
N GLU A 335 -16.15 37.45 -32.07
CA GLU A 335 -17.55 37.08 -31.75
C GLU A 335 -17.95 37.45 -30.33
N ASP A 336 -16.97 37.46 -29.40
CA ASP A 336 -17.21 37.82 -28.01
C ASP A 336 -17.13 39.30 -27.69
N ALA A 337 -16.86 40.16 -28.68
CA ALA A 337 -16.66 41.59 -28.52
C ALA A 337 -17.77 42.31 -27.72
N ALA A 338 -19.05 42.01 -28.05
CA ALA A 338 -20.19 42.60 -27.34
C ALA A 338 -20.27 42.13 -25.89
N ARG A 339 -19.94 40.85 -25.62
CA ARG A 339 -19.97 40.27 -24.29
C ARG A 339 -18.98 40.94 -23.33
N TYR A 340 -17.76 41.22 -23.78
CA TYR A 340 -16.77 41.97 -23.01
C TYR A 340 -17.06 43.45 -22.89
N ARG A 341 -17.63 44.07 -23.95
CA ARG A 341 -18.09 45.45 -23.91
C ARG A 341 -19.21 45.66 -22.87
N ASP A 342 -20.26 44.86 -22.96
CA ASP A 342 -21.46 45.00 -22.13
C ASP A 342 -21.24 44.51 -20.70
N GLY A 343 -20.38 43.49 -20.51
CA GLY A 343 -20.07 42.90 -19.20
C GLY A 343 -18.99 43.63 -18.42
N LEU A 344 -17.95 44.13 -19.08
CA LEU A 344 -16.75 44.70 -18.43
C LEU A 344 -16.47 46.16 -18.90
N GLY A 345 -17.26 46.71 -19.79
CA GLY A 345 -16.99 48.06 -20.37
C GLY A 345 -15.76 48.13 -21.29
N ALA A 346 -15.23 46.96 -21.72
CA ALA A 346 -14.05 46.91 -22.59
C ALA A 346 -14.40 47.36 -23.99
N MET A 347 -13.78 48.47 -24.48
CA MET A 347 -14.10 49.05 -25.79
C MET A 347 -13.49 48.23 -26.94
N PRO A 348 -14.29 47.65 -27.85
CA PRO A 348 -13.79 46.93 -29.00
C PRO A 348 -13.20 47.87 -30.05
N PRO A 349 -12.22 47.41 -30.87
CA PRO A 349 -11.66 48.22 -31.95
C PRO A 349 -12.70 48.48 -33.02
N PRO A 350 -12.60 49.62 -33.77
CA PRO A 350 -13.53 49.97 -34.84
C PRO A 350 -13.45 49.00 -36.03
N GLY A 351 -14.58 48.84 -36.75
CA GLY A 351 -14.64 48.05 -38.00
C GLY A 351 -14.96 46.57 -37.81
N LEU A 352 -15.52 46.16 -36.67
CA LEU A 352 -16.09 44.84 -36.48
C LEU A 352 -17.48 44.72 -37.12
N PRO A 353 -17.88 43.52 -37.58
CA PRO A 353 -19.23 43.26 -38.05
C PRO A 353 -20.28 43.61 -36.99
N SER A 354 -21.41 44.22 -37.42
CA SER A 354 -22.49 44.61 -36.52
C SER A 354 -23.08 43.43 -35.72
N ALA A 355 -23.05 42.25 -36.30
CA ALA A 355 -23.48 41.02 -35.61
C ALA A 355 -22.68 40.71 -34.32
N PHE A 356 -21.38 41.07 -34.29
CA PHE A 356 -20.52 40.85 -33.11
C PHE A 356 -20.67 41.97 -32.06
N LEU A 357 -21.40 43.00 -32.39
CA LEU A 357 -21.67 44.17 -31.53
C LEU A 357 -23.13 44.21 -31.04
N SER A 358 -23.93 43.23 -31.37
CA SER A 358 -25.31 43.11 -30.85
C SER A 358 -25.33 43.02 -29.34
N PRO A 359 -26.25 43.72 -28.62
CA PRO A 359 -26.31 43.66 -27.16
C PRO A 359 -26.50 42.22 -26.63
N VAL A 360 -25.84 41.89 -25.52
CA VAL A 360 -25.94 40.59 -24.85
C VAL A 360 -26.80 40.70 -23.60
N GLU A 361 -27.74 39.78 -23.38
CA GLU A 361 -28.76 39.90 -22.33
C GLU A 361 -28.19 39.79 -20.91
N ALA A 362 -27.19 38.96 -20.67
CA ALA A 362 -26.58 38.80 -19.36
C ALA A 362 -25.05 38.61 -19.46
N PRO A 363 -24.33 39.63 -19.94
CA PRO A 363 -22.94 39.47 -20.38
C PRO A 363 -21.99 39.12 -19.25
N LEU A 364 -22.18 39.70 -18.06
CA LEU A 364 -21.36 39.35 -16.89
C LEU A 364 -21.59 37.90 -16.42
N ALA A 365 -22.84 37.45 -16.41
CA ALA A 365 -23.17 36.06 -16.06
C ALA A 365 -22.57 35.09 -17.08
N ASP A 366 -22.57 35.41 -18.36
CA ASP A 366 -21.94 34.58 -19.39
C ASP A 366 -20.43 34.46 -19.19
N LEU A 367 -19.73 35.54 -18.87
CA LEU A 367 -18.30 35.57 -18.61
C LEU A 367 -17.95 34.77 -17.36
N ILE A 368 -18.70 34.95 -16.25
CA ILE A 368 -18.51 34.20 -15.00
C ILE A 368 -18.80 32.70 -15.20
N GLY A 369 -19.86 32.38 -15.95
CA GLY A 369 -20.20 30.99 -16.26
C GLY A 369 -19.14 30.29 -17.12
N ARG A 370 -18.52 31.00 -18.08
CA ARG A 370 -17.40 30.50 -18.88
C ARG A 370 -16.17 30.27 -17.97
N TYR A 371 -15.86 31.25 -17.13
CA TYR A 371 -14.74 31.12 -16.17
C TYR A 371 -14.91 29.91 -15.28
N ALA A 372 -16.09 29.70 -14.71
CA ALA A 372 -16.36 28.58 -13.82
C ALA A 372 -16.17 27.20 -14.50
N ARG A 373 -16.59 27.08 -15.78
CA ARG A 373 -16.41 25.81 -16.54
C ARG A 373 -14.97 25.55 -16.96
N THR A 374 -14.11 26.55 -16.97
CA THR A 374 -12.73 26.47 -17.47
C THR A 374 -11.67 26.57 -16.35
N HIS A 375 -12.10 26.75 -15.12
CA HIS A 375 -11.20 26.91 -13.96
C HIS A 375 -11.59 25.99 -12.82
N VAL A 376 -10.58 25.56 -12.06
CA VAL A 376 -10.76 24.83 -10.78
C VAL A 376 -11.38 25.76 -9.73
N PRO A 377 -11.82 25.25 -8.55
CA PRO A 377 -12.51 26.05 -7.56
C PRO A 377 -11.82 27.38 -7.26
N PHE A 378 -12.57 28.47 -7.33
CA PHE A 378 -12.09 29.85 -7.24
C PHE A 378 -12.86 30.66 -6.20
N THR A 379 -12.27 31.76 -5.72
CA THR A 379 -12.86 32.70 -4.77
C THR A 379 -13.51 33.88 -5.50
N THR A 380 -14.43 34.55 -4.83
CA THR A 380 -15.01 35.83 -5.33
C THR A 380 -13.90 36.85 -5.59
N GLY A 381 -12.87 36.91 -4.73
CA GLY A 381 -11.77 37.83 -4.86
C GLY A 381 -10.92 37.60 -6.12
N GLU A 382 -10.64 36.34 -6.47
CA GLU A 382 -9.91 35.99 -7.71
C GLU A 382 -10.67 36.45 -8.96
N LEU A 383 -12.00 36.29 -8.97
CA LEU A 383 -12.84 36.70 -10.08
C LEU A 383 -12.95 38.23 -10.17
N SER A 384 -13.11 38.92 -9.04
CA SER A 384 -13.10 40.35 -8.91
C SER A 384 -11.80 40.96 -9.45
N GLN A 385 -10.67 40.44 -9.04
CA GLN A 385 -9.35 40.84 -9.52
C GLN A 385 -9.15 40.55 -11.02
N ARG A 386 -9.63 39.38 -11.48
CA ARG A 386 -9.49 38.93 -12.87
C ARG A 386 -10.17 39.85 -13.86
N PHE A 387 -11.32 40.40 -13.51
CA PHE A 387 -12.15 41.24 -14.36
C PHE A 387 -12.17 42.75 -13.97
N ASP A 388 -11.43 43.11 -12.92
CA ASP A 388 -11.41 44.48 -12.33
C ASP A 388 -12.82 44.99 -11.99
N LEU A 389 -13.58 44.13 -11.30
CA LEU A 389 -14.96 44.41 -10.89
C LEU A 389 -15.07 44.54 -9.38
N PRO A 390 -15.98 45.37 -8.86
CA PRO A 390 -16.32 45.40 -7.45
C PRO A 390 -16.80 44.03 -6.98
N LEU A 391 -16.54 43.69 -5.69
CA LEU A 391 -16.90 42.39 -5.13
C LEU A 391 -18.43 42.14 -5.14
N ALA A 392 -19.24 43.20 -4.88
CA ALA A 392 -20.68 43.03 -4.71
C ALA A 392 -21.40 42.47 -5.97
N PRO A 393 -21.26 43.06 -7.19
CA PRO A 393 -21.91 42.50 -8.37
C PRO A 393 -21.42 41.12 -8.76
N VAL A 394 -20.16 40.81 -8.47
CA VAL A 394 -19.61 39.45 -8.67
C VAL A 394 -20.26 38.48 -7.72
N GLN A 395 -20.37 38.86 -6.44
CA GLN A 395 -21.01 38.02 -5.39
C GLN A 395 -22.49 37.77 -5.71
N ASP A 396 -23.24 38.80 -6.08
CA ASP A 396 -24.66 38.68 -6.45
C ASP A 396 -24.87 37.70 -7.62
N CYS A 397 -23.98 37.74 -8.61
CA CYS A 397 -24.02 36.82 -9.73
C CYS A 397 -23.69 35.37 -9.32
N LEU A 398 -22.66 35.18 -8.49
CA LEU A 398 -22.30 33.86 -7.94
C LEU A 398 -23.44 33.27 -7.10
N ASP A 399 -24.05 34.06 -6.23
CA ASP A 399 -25.20 33.64 -5.41
C ASP A 399 -26.43 33.30 -6.29
N ALA A 400 -26.64 33.99 -7.39
CA ALA A 400 -27.67 33.63 -8.33
C ALA A 400 -27.40 32.32 -9.05
N PHE A 401 -26.15 32.02 -9.38
CA PHE A 401 -25.75 30.72 -9.93
C PHE A 401 -25.88 29.57 -8.93
N VAL A 402 -25.51 29.80 -7.67
CA VAL A 402 -25.68 28.82 -6.60
C VAL A 402 -27.17 28.49 -6.38
N ARG A 403 -28.03 29.52 -6.29
CA ARG A 403 -29.49 29.33 -6.17
C ARG A 403 -30.11 28.54 -7.31
N ARG A 404 -29.55 28.66 -8.53
CA ARG A 404 -30.00 27.93 -9.73
C ARG A 404 -29.33 26.54 -9.89
N GLY A 405 -28.47 26.14 -8.94
CA GLY A 405 -27.71 24.89 -9.03
C GLY A 405 -26.63 24.84 -10.09
N ARG A 406 -26.26 26.00 -10.68
CA ARG A 406 -25.20 26.10 -11.70
C ARG A 406 -23.79 26.13 -11.11
N LEU A 407 -23.65 26.54 -9.86
CA LEU A 407 -22.39 26.50 -9.11
C LEU A 407 -22.64 25.87 -7.74
N ILE A 408 -21.59 25.25 -7.23
CA ILE A 408 -21.50 24.76 -5.86
C ILE A 408 -20.62 25.71 -5.08
N ALA A 409 -21.06 26.12 -3.87
CA ALA A 409 -20.31 26.97 -2.96
C ALA A 409 -19.90 26.21 -1.72
N GLY A 410 -18.72 26.49 -1.20
CA GLY A 410 -18.17 25.92 0.03
C GLY A 410 -16.65 25.88 0.03
N ARG A 411 -16.06 25.25 1.04
CA ARG A 411 -14.61 25.01 1.07
C ARG A 411 -14.27 23.85 0.15
N LEU A 412 -13.97 24.15 -1.14
CA LEU A 412 -13.74 23.16 -2.21
C LEU A 412 -12.27 23.11 -2.67
N HIS A 413 -11.37 23.89 -2.04
CA HIS A 413 -9.96 23.93 -2.41
C HIS A 413 -9.06 23.95 -1.16
N PRO A 414 -8.15 22.97 -0.96
CA PRO A 414 -7.32 22.86 0.26
C PRO A 414 -6.33 24.03 0.44
N GLY A 415 -5.92 24.68 -0.65
CA GLY A 415 -4.96 25.80 -0.62
C GLY A 415 -5.58 27.19 -0.58
N LYS A 416 -6.93 27.33 -0.50
CA LYS A 416 -7.60 28.64 -0.53
C LYS A 416 -8.40 28.87 0.75
N PRO A 417 -8.22 30.00 1.45
CA PRO A 417 -9.00 30.31 2.64
C PRO A 417 -10.43 30.76 2.26
N GLY A 418 -11.40 30.32 3.06
CA GLY A 418 -12.81 30.70 2.90
C GLY A 418 -13.59 29.90 1.85
N ASP A 419 -14.78 30.37 1.53
CA ASP A 419 -15.64 29.73 0.54
C ASP A 419 -15.14 29.94 -0.87
N THR A 420 -15.20 28.89 -1.64
CA THR A 420 -14.86 28.85 -3.06
C THR A 420 -16.06 28.36 -3.86
N TYR A 421 -16.06 28.67 -5.15
CA TYR A 421 -17.13 28.35 -6.10
C TYR A 421 -16.57 27.42 -7.17
N ALA A 422 -17.34 26.43 -7.57
CA ALA A 422 -16.97 25.51 -8.64
C ALA A 422 -18.18 25.14 -9.50
N ASP A 423 -17.92 24.92 -10.79
CA ASP A 423 -18.88 24.25 -11.66
C ASP A 423 -19.05 22.78 -11.21
N PRO A 424 -20.28 22.22 -11.17
CA PRO A 424 -20.54 20.85 -10.74
C PRO A 424 -19.73 19.80 -11.51
N ASP A 425 -19.53 19.97 -12.81
CA ASP A 425 -18.80 19.02 -13.66
C ASP A 425 -17.29 19.10 -13.41
N VAL A 426 -16.76 20.31 -13.18
CA VAL A 426 -15.35 20.50 -12.76
C VAL A 426 -15.11 19.85 -11.41
N LEU A 427 -15.99 20.06 -10.44
CA LEU A 427 -15.86 19.44 -9.12
C LEU A 427 -15.96 17.91 -9.19
N ARG A 428 -16.88 17.40 -10.04
CA ARG A 428 -17.01 15.95 -10.28
C ARG A 428 -15.70 15.38 -10.84
N ASN A 429 -15.10 16.04 -11.81
CA ASN A 429 -13.84 15.61 -12.41
C ASN A 429 -12.68 15.60 -11.40
N ILE A 430 -12.58 16.62 -10.54
CA ILE A 430 -11.60 16.65 -9.45
C ILE A 430 -11.84 15.49 -8.46
N LYS A 431 -13.10 15.26 -8.07
CA LYS A 431 -13.47 14.14 -7.19
C LYS A 431 -13.10 12.79 -7.81
N GLN A 432 -13.43 12.57 -9.09
CA GLN A 432 -13.11 11.32 -9.80
C GLN A 432 -11.60 11.07 -9.83
N LYS A 433 -10.79 12.09 -10.15
CA LYS A 433 -9.33 11.95 -10.14
C LYS A 433 -8.77 11.74 -8.74
N SER A 434 -9.28 12.44 -7.74
CA SER A 434 -8.89 12.24 -6.33
C SER A 434 -9.23 10.81 -5.86
N LEU A 435 -10.39 10.30 -6.23
CA LEU A 435 -10.80 8.92 -5.95
C LEU A 435 -9.96 7.89 -6.71
N ALA A 436 -9.65 8.14 -7.97
CA ALA A 436 -8.76 7.27 -8.75
C ALA A 436 -7.34 7.23 -8.14
N ALA A 437 -6.85 8.36 -7.60
CA ALA A 437 -5.60 8.41 -6.86
C ALA A 437 -5.68 7.58 -5.56
N LEU A 438 -6.75 7.75 -4.76
CA LEU A 438 -6.98 6.99 -3.54
C LEU A 438 -7.18 5.49 -3.82
N ARG A 439 -7.86 5.12 -4.90
CA ARG A 439 -8.02 3.71 -5.31
C ARG A 439 -6.67 3.09 -5.68
N ARG A 440 -5.84 3.78 -6.48
CA ARG A 440 -4.48 3.35 -6.76
C ARG A 440 -3.64 3.21 -5.48
N GLU A 441 -3.94 4.00 -4.45
CA GLU A 441 -3.34 3.87 -3.13
C GLU A 441 -3.88 2.67 -2.32
N THR A 442 -5.09 2.22 -2.56
CA THR A 442 -5.72 1.11 -1.84
C THR A 442 -5.56 -0.24 -2.55
N GLU A 443 -5.30 -0.24 -3.87
CA GLU A 443 -5.13 -1.46 -4.64
C GLU A 443 -3.83 -2.18 -4.26
N PRO A 444 -3.89 -3.46 -3.83
CA PRO A 444 -2.73 -4.21 -3.43
C PRO A 444 -1.85 -4.57 -4.63
N VAL A 445 -0.55 -4.64 -4.40
CA VAL A 445 0.39 -5.21 -5.36
C VAL A 445 0.50 -6.72 -5.20
N THR A 446 1.04 -7.39 -6.21
CA THR A 446 1.27 -8.84 -6.16
C THR A 446 2.41 -9.21 -5.18
N PRO A 447 2.46 -10.44 -4.65
CA PRO A 447 3.57 -10.92 -3.84
C PRO A 447 4.93 -10.79 -4.54
N LEU A 448 4.99 -10.94 -5.85
CA LEU A 448 6.22 -10.76 -6.64
C LEU A 448 6.69 -9.30 -6.65
N ALA A 449 5.76 -8.35 -6.62
CA ALA A 449 6.12 -6.93 -6.47
C ALA A 449 6.78 -6.64 -5.11
N LEU A 450 6.32 -7.30 -4.03
CA LEU A 450 7.00 -7.22 -2.74
C LEU A 450 8.43 -7.75 -2.82
N ALA A 451 8.64 -8.86 -3.52
CA ALA A 451 9.99 -9.41 -3.69
C ALA A 451 10.90 -8.44 -4.49
N ARG A 452 10.41 -7.85 -5.59
CA ARG A 452 11.14 -6.83 -6.36
C ARG A 452 11.47 -5.60 -5.50
N PHE A 453 10.47 -5.12 -4.75
CA PHE A 453 10.66 -4.01 -3.82
C PHE A 453 11.77 -4.30 -2.81
N ARG A 454 11.77 -5.49 -2.17
CA ARG A 454 12.77 -5.87 -1.17
C ARG A 454 14.19 -5.88 -1.73
N LEU A 455 14.38 -6.39 -2.95
CA LEU A 455 15.68 -6.40 -3.60
C LEU A 455 16.23 -4.98 -3.81
N ARG A 456 15.37 -4.04 -4.23
CA ARG A 456 15.74 -2.64 -4.38
C ARG A 456 15.90 -1.92 -3.04
N TYR A 457 14.96 -2.13 -2.14
CA TYR A 457 14.95 -1.49 -0.84
C TYR A 457 16.21 -1.78 -0.03
N HIS A 458 16.76 -2.98 -0.16
CA HIS A 458 17.99 -3.40 0.49
C HIS A 458 19.27 -3.14 -0.32
N ASP A 459 19.18 -2.42 -1.42
CA ASP A 459 20.32 -2.02 -2.27
C ASP A 459 21.13 -3.19 -2.84
N VAL A 460 20.54 -4.41 -2.93
CA VAL A 460 21.25 -5.60 -3.46
C VAL A 460 21.33 -5.63 -4.98
N LEU A 461 20.52 -4.82 -5.67
CA LEU A 461 20.58 -4.65 -7.13
C LEU A 461 21.59 -3.56 -7.54
N SER A 462 21.86 -2.60 -6.64
CA SER A 462 22.77 -1.46 -6.89
C SER A 462 23.63 -1.25 -5.66
N ARG A 463 24.69 -2.03 -5.56
CA ARG A 463 25.58 -2.00 -4.39
C ARG A 463 26.26 -0.64 -4.21
N GLY A 464 26.14 -0.07 -3.00
CA GLY A 464 26.84 1.14 -2.60
C GLY A 464 28.33 0.93 -2.35
N ARG A 465 29.06 2.02 -2.08
CA ARG A 465 30.50 2.00 -1.72
C ARG A 465 30.76 2.89 -0.51
N GLY A 466 31.73 2.50 0.33
CA GLY A 466 32.24 3.30 1.44
C GLY A 466 31.36 3.31 2.68
N GLU A 467 31.73 4.14 3.64
CA GLU A 467 31.18 4.20 4.99
C GLU A 467 29.70 4.59 5.02
N SER A 468 29.28 5.55 4.20
CA SER A 468 27.87 5.96 4.13
C SER A 468 26.96 4.82 3.68
N ALA A 469 27.37 4.01 2.68
CA ALA A 469 26.62 2.85 2.24
C ALA A 469 26.59 1.75 3.31
N LEU A 470 27.70 1.55 4.03
CA LEU A 470 27.78 0.61 5.15
C LEU A 470 26.81 1.01 6.27
N THR A 471 26.82 2.28 6.66
CA THR A 471 25.93 2.82 7.69
C THR A 471 24.46 2.68 7.30
N ALA A 472 24.11 3.01 6.04
CA ALA A 472 22.75 2.85 5.52
C ALA A 472 22.29 1.38 5.54
N ALA A 473 23.14 0.45 5.12
CA ALA A 473 22.86 -0.99 5.15
C ALA A 473 22.68 -1.49 6.59
N LEU A 474 23.54 -1.08 7.50
CA LEU A 474 23.46 -1.47 8.92
C LEU A 474 22.21 -0.90 9.62
N ARG A 475 21.77 0.31 9.28
CA ARG A 475 20.50 0.85 9.81
C ARG A 475 19.31 0.00 9.41
N LYS A 476 19.28 -0.57 8.19
CA LYS A 476 18.24 -1.51 7.75
C LYS A 476 18.34 -2.89 8.46
N LEU A 477 19.55 -3.28 8.90
CA LEU A 477 19.80 -4.53 9.61
C LEU A 477 19.83 -4.36 11.14
N ALA A 478 19.62 -3.15 11.67
CA ALA A 478 19.73 -2.86 13.11
C ALA A 478 18.80 -3.76 13.94
N GLY A 479 19.37 -4.41 14.98
CA GLY A 479 18.66 -5.32 15.85
C GLY A 479 18.28 -6.68 15.24
N TYR A 480 18.74 -6.99 14.02
CA TYR A 480 18.46 -8.28 13.39
C TYR A 480 19.45 -9.35 13.86
N PRO A 481 18.97 -10.46 14.46
CA PRO A 481 19.83 -11.54 14.91
C PRO A 481 20.43 -12.32 13.75
N ILE A 482 21.74 -12.29 13.57
CA ILE A 482 22.45 -12.90 12.45
C ILE A 482 23.77 -13.54 12.89
N SER A 483 24.20 -14.62 12.22
CA SER A 483 25.53 -15.15 12.39
C SER A 483 26.58 -14.19 11.81
N LEU A 484 27.77 -14.14 12.43
CA LEU A 484 28.87 -13.33 11.92
C LEU A 484 29.28 -13.76 10.50
N GLU A 485 29.23 -15.06 10.24
CA GLU A 485 29.57 -15.65 8.94
C GLU A 485 28.63 -15.16 7.83
N ASP A 486 27.29 -15.16 8.08
CA ASP A 486 26.32 -14.65 7.10
C ASP A 486 26.42 -13.11 6.99
N LEU A 487 26.66 -12.38 8.09
CA LEU A 487 26.77 -10.93 8.07
C LEU A 487 27.94 -10.45 7.18
N GLU A 488 29.16 -10.95 7.46
CA GLU A 488 30.39 -10.50 6.78
C GLU A 488 30.61 -11.23 5.45
N GLY A 489 30.17 -12.49 5.34
CA GLY A 489 30.35 -13.32 4.15
C GLY A 489 29.29 -13.08 3.07
N GLU A 490 28.06 -12.73 3.47
CA GLU A 490 26.93 -12.68 2.54
C GLU A 490 26.19 -11.34 2.53
N LEU A 491 25.64 -10.88 3.68
CA LEU A 491 24.72 -9.75 3.70
C LEU A 491 25.40 -8.42 3.35
N LEU A 492 26.52 -8.11 3.99
CA LEU A 492 27.23 -6.85 3.72
C LEU A 492 27.85 -6.84 2.32
N PRO A 493 28.54 -7.91 1.85
CA PRO A 493 29.03 -7.96 0.47
C PRO A 493 27.94 -7.94 -0.62
N ALA A 494 26.69 -8.36 -0.31
CA ALA A 494 25.57 -8.22 -1.23
C ALA A 494 25.14 -6.76 -1.44
N ARG A 495 25.42 -5.86 -0.49
CA ARG A 495 25.01 -4.44 -0.47
C ARG A 495 26.14 -3.48 -0.77
N ILE A 496 27.38 -3.88 -0.48
CA ILE A 496 28.54 -2.98 -0.49
C ILE A 496 29.63 -3.57 -1.35
N LYS A 497 29.96 -2.83 -2.40
CA LYS A 497 31.07 -3.22 -3.32
C LYS A 497 32.42 -2.99 -2.64
N GLY A 498 33.22 -4.05 -2.53
CA GLY A 498 34.54 -3.98 -1.92
C GLY A 498 34.52 -3.95 -0.38
N PHE A 499 33.45 -4.47 0.25
CA PHE A 499 33.35 -4.59 1.70
C PHE A 499 34.53 -5.36 2.30
N THR A 500 35.08 -4.85 3.40
CA THR A 500 36.08 -5.53 4.23
C THR A 500 35.64 -5.56 5.68
N SER A 501 36.04 -6.61 6.43
CA SER A 501 35.75 -6.68 7.86
C SER A 501 36.36 -5.53 8.66
N SER A 502 37.39 -4.88 8.12
CA SER A 502 38.03 -3.69 8.72
C SER A 502 37.09 -2.48 8.71
N ASP A 503 36.28 -2.31 7.65
CA ASP A 503 35.34 -1.20 7.55
C ASP A 503 34.30 -1.27 8.69
N LEU A 504 33.83 -2.49 9.00
CA LEU A 504 32.90 -2.71 10.11
C LEU A 504 33.57 -2.50 11.46
N ASP A 505 34.83 -2.94 11.63
CA ASP A 505 35.59 -2.72 12.89
C ASP A 505 35.85 -1.22 13.11
N MET A 506 36.10 -0.44 12.07
CA MET A 506 36.29 1.02 12.19
C MET A 506 35.00 1.71 12.67
N LEU A 507 33.85 1.29 12.12
CA LEU A 507 32.57 1.84 12.53
C LEU A 507 32.20 1.47 13.97
N LEU A 508 32.54 0.26 14.42
CA LEU A 508 32.36 -0.16 15.82
C LEU A 508 33.31 0.62 16.77
N ALA A 509 34.53 0.84 16.34
CA ALA A 509 35.52 1.59 17.12
C ALA A 509 35.16 3.08 17.28
N SER A 510 34.38 3.68 16.33
CA SER A 510 33.89 5.07 16.49
C SER A 510 32.89 5.19 17.65
N GLY A 511 32.30 4.09 18.07
CA GLY A 511 31.29 4.04 19.14
C GLY A 511 29.86 4.41 18.71
N GLU A 512 29.60 4.74 17.44
CA GLU A 512 28.27 5.01 16.93
C GLU A 512 27.41 3.74 16.86
N VAL A 513 28.06 2.61 16.53
CA VAL A 513 27.45 1.29 16.43
C VAL A 513 28.07 0.37 17.49
N PHE A 514 27.26 -0.49 18.05
CA PHE A 514 27.73 -1.58 18.91
C PHE A 514 27.00 -2.88 18.55
N TRP A 515 27.58 -4.01 18.93
CA TRP A 515 26.96 -5.31 18.74
C TRP A 515 26.56 -5.94 20.07
N ARG A 516 25.59 -6.81 20.02
CA ARG A 516 25.07 -7.55 21.17
C ARG A 516 24.93 -9.02 20.79
N GLY A 517 25.38 -9.91 21.67
CA GLY A 517 25.11 -11.34 21.57
C GLY A 517 23.61 -11.63 21.75
N VAL A 518 23.10 -12.56 20.97
CA VAL A 518 21.71 -13.05 21.06
C VAL A 518 21.75 -14.55 21.26
N PRO A 519 21.14 -15.07 22.34
CA PRO A 519 21.07 -16.51 22.58
C PRO A 519 20.33 -17.20 21.43
N ASP A 520 20.90 -18.26 20.89
CA ASP A 520 20.26 -19.10 19.88
C ASP A 520 20.68 -20.57 20.06
N GLU A 521 19.75 -21.38 20.50
CA GLU A 521 19.96 -22.82 20.70
C GLU A 521 20.20 -23.58 19.39
N SER A 522 19.78 -23.02 18.26
CA SER A 522 19.91 -23.64 16.93
C SER A 522 21.29 -23.43 16.28
N VAL A 523 22.10 -22.52 16.82
CA VAL A 523 23.41 -22.16 16.27
C VAL A 523 24.48 -22.31 17.32
N ALA A 524 25.36 -23.28 17.16
CA ALA A 524 26.44 -23.58 18.10
C ALA A 524 27.41 -22.41 18.39
N LYS A 525 27.43 -21.39 17.55
CA LYS A 525 28.33 -20.22 17.62
C LYS A 525 27.62 -18.94 18.05
N GLY A 526 26.31 -18.97 18.34
CA GLY A 526 25.49 -17.81 18.68
C GLY A 526 25.22 -16.87 17.50
N LYS A 527 24.31 -15.91 17.71
CA LYS A 527 24.02 -14.81 16.79
C LYS A 527 24.35 -13.49 17.43
N ILE A 528 24.59 -12.48 16.61
CA ILE A 528 24.77 -11.10 17.05
C ILE A 528 23.71 -10.21 16.42
N ALA A 529 23.42 -9.11 17.09
CA ALA A 529 22.63 -8.01 16.54
C ALA A 529 23.37 -6.70 16.70
N LEU A 530 23.36 -5.87 15.65
CA LEU A 530 24.01 -4.56 15.64
C LEU A 530 23.00 -3.47 15.97
N PHE A 531 23.40 -2.46 16.72
CA PHE A 531 22.55 -1.35 17.12
C PHE A 531 23.28 -0.03 16.97
N PHE A 532 22.54 1.01 16.60
CA PHE A 532 23.01 2.39 16.67
C PHE A 532 22.68 2.97 18.04
N ARG A 533 23.62 3.67 18.67
CA ARG A 533 23.44 4.23 20.01
C ARG A 533 22.33 5.29 20.08
N ASP A 534 22.21 6.10 19.04
CA ASP A 534 21.19 7.15 18.91
C ASP A 534 19.74 6.59 18.83
N GLU A 535 19.58 5.33 18.46
CA GLU A 535 18.28 4.66 18.27
C GLU A 535 18.00 3.55 19.28
N PHE A 536 18.97 3.25 20.14
CA PHE A 536 18.86 2.15 21.09
C PHE A 536 18.13 2.59 22.35
N ALA A 537 16.96 2.05 22.60
CA ALA A 537 16.14 2.34 23.76
C ALA A 537 16.38 1.37 24.94
N GLY A 538 17.58 0.79 25.00
CA GLY A 538 17.97 -0.17 26.05
C GLY A 538 17.39 -1.56 25.91
N ILE A 539 17.79 -2.45 26.79
CA ILE A 539 17.25 -3.80 26.96
C ILE A 539 16.34 -3.86 28.18
N ALA A 540 15.29 -4.67 28.09
CA ALA A 540 14.48 -4.96 29.27
C ALA A 540 15.34 -5.55 30.37
N ALA A 541 15.18 -5.09 31.61
CA ALA A 541 15.71 -5.80 32.76
C ALA A 541 15.15 -7.23 32.71
N GLY A 542 16.00 -8.22 32.52
CA GLY A 542 15.61 -9.62 32.59
C GLY A 542 15.12 -9.97 34.00
N ALA A 543 14.37 -11.08 34.12
CA ALA A 543 14.11 -11.65 35.45
C ALA A 543 15.46 -11.89 36.13
N PRO A 544 15.56 -11.74 37.47
CA PRO A 544 16.79 -12.04 38.20
C PRO A 544 17.18 -13.50 37.92
N VAL A 545 18.24 -13.70 37.15
CA VAL A 545 18.81 -15.01 36.89
C VAL A 545 19.83 -15.29 38.00
N GLU A 546 19.79 -16.48 38.59
CA GLU A 546 20.85 -16.92 39.50
C GLU A 546 22.14 -17.05 38.70
N ARG A 547 23.12 -16.21 39.00
CA ARG A 547 24.36 -16.06 38.21
C ARG A 547 25.51 -16.77 38.90
N ASP A 548 26.43 -17.24 38.08
CA ASP A 548 27.69 -17.73 38.57
C ASP A 548 28.42 -16.58 39.34
N PRO A 549 29.00 -16.83 40.51
CA PRO A 549 29.77 -15.84 41.28
C PRO A 549 30.85 -15.13 40.47
N LEU A 550 31.46 -15.78 39.48
CA LEU A 550 32.49 -15.21 38.63
C LEU A 550 31.88 -14.20 37.64
N GLU A 551 30.73 -14.51 37.04
CA GLU A 551 29.99 -13.58 36.16
C GLU A 551 29.56 -12.31 36.91
N ALA A 552 29.05 -12.48 38.16
CA ALA A 552 28.68 -11.34 38.99
C ALA A 552 29.88 -10.41 39.31
N ARG A 553 31.08 -10.98 39.56
CA ARG A 553 32.32 -10.21 39.80
C ARG A 553 32.80 -9.49 38.54
N ILE A 554 32.67 -10.08 37.35
CA ILE A 554 33.01 -9.46 36.08
C ILE A 554 32.07 -8.25 35.83
N LEU A 555 30.75 -8.41 36.02
CA LEU A 555 29.77 -7.34 35.86
C LEU A 555 30.09 -6.15 36.81
N SER A 556 30.32 -6.43 38.10
CA SER A 556 30.66 -5.38 39.07
C SER A 556 31.98 -4.63 38.71
N LEU A 557 32.96 -5.34 38.15
CA LEU A 557 34.16 -4.69 37.62
C LEU A 557 33.88 -3.77 36.46
N LEU A 558 33.06 -4.23 35.49
CA LEU A 558 32.66 -3.43 34.32
C LEU A 558 31.80 -2.22 34.72
N GLU A 559 30.89 -2.37 35.71
CA GLU A 559 30.10 -1.26 36.26
C GLU A 559 30.98 -0.17 36.86
N THR A 560 32.05 -0.58 37.53
CA THR A 560 32.94 0.35 38.26
C THR A 560 33.94 1.05 37.35
N ARG A 561 34.49 0.32 36.37
CA ARG A 561 35.60 0.79 35.52
C ARG A 561 35.22 1.16 34.10
N GLY A 562 33.99 0.84 33.64
CA GLY A 562 33.58 1.03 32.27
C GLY A 562 34.21 -0.01 31.31
N ALA A 563 34.82 0.47 30.23
CA ALA A 563 35.45 -0.37 29.23
C ALA A 563 36.85 -0.85 29.66
N VAL A 564 37.08 -2.17 29.71
CA VAL A 564 38.35 -2.78 30.15
C VAL A 564 38.84 -3.85 29.17
N PHE A 565 40.17 -4.01 29.11
CA PHE A 565 40.78 -5.12 28.38
C PHE A 565 40.73 -6.42 29.19
N PHE A 566 40.70 -7.58 28.52
CA PHE A 566 40.65 -8.87 29.19
C PHE A 566 41.80 -9.10 30.18
N HIS A 567 43.01 -8.66 29.87
CA HIS A 567 44.16 -8.81 30.80
C HIS A 567 43.96 -8.01 32.11
N GLU A 568 43.20 -6.92 32.08
CA GLU A 568 42.85 -6.17 33.28
C GLU A 568 41.83 -6.92 34.15
N ILE A 569 40.87 -7.62 33.50
CA ILE A 569 39.92 -8.49 34.20
C ILE A 569 40.70 -9.57 34.95
N VAL A 570 41.60 -10.26 34.24
CA VAL A 570 42.45 -11.33 34.83
C VAL A 570 43.30 -10.77 36.01
N ARG A 571 43.93 -9.61 35.83
CA ARG A 571 44.77 -9.00 36.87
C ARG A 571 43.97 -8.58 38.10
N THR A 572 42.72 -8.10 37.90
CA THR A 572 41.93 -7.57 39.03
C THR A 572 41.18 -8.65 39.78
N LEU A 573 40.61 -9.59 39.04
CA LEU A 573 39.78 -10.66 39.66
C LEU A 573 40.57 -11.89 40.08
N GLY A 574 41.78 -12.09 39.50
CA GLY A 574 42.56 -13.34 39.71
C GLY A 574 41.84 -14.57 39.16
N GLY A 575 42.47 -15.72 39.25
CA GLY A 575 41.90 -16.98 38.79
C GLY A 575 42.46 -17.42 37.44
N PHE A 576 41.89 -18.51 36.89
CA PHE A 576 42.35 -19.07 35.62
C PHE A 576 41.78 -18.24 34.45
N PRO A 577 42.64 -17.79 33.51
CA PRO A 577 42.21 -16.97 32.38
C PRO A 577 41.10 -17.63 31.52
N ASN A 578 41.10 -18.93 31.34
CA ASN A 578 40.09 -19.63 30.56
C ASN A 578 38.72 -19.58 31.22
N ASP A 579 38.63 -19.73 32.54
CA ASP A 579 37.34 -19.71 33.27
C ASP A 579 36.75 -18.29 33.23
N LEU A 580 37.60 -17.27 33.37
CA LEU A 580 37.22 -15.84 33.24
C LEU A 580 36.73 -15.53 31.82
N LEU A 581 37.39 -16.11 30.82
CA LEU A 581 36.99 -15.91 29.42
C LEU A 581 35.64 -16.54 29.10
N GLU A 582 35.40 -17.77 29.56
CA GLU A 582 34.13 -18.47 29.39
C GLU A 582 32.99 -17.71 30.12
N ALA A 583 33.21 -17.27 31.36
CA ALA A 583 32.23 -16.49 32.11
C ALA A 583 31.92 -15.14 31.36
N LEU A 584 32.93 -14.50 30.80
CA LEU A 584 32.77 -13.27 30.01
C LEU A 584 31.95 -13.53 28.73
N TRP A 585 32.18 -14.64 28.03
CA TRP A 585 31.43 -15.02 26.85
C TRP A 585 29.97 -15.44 27.17
N ASN A 586 29.72 -16.01 28.33
CA ASN A 586 28.35 -16.28 28.81
C ASN A 586 27.60 -14.95 28.95
N LEU A 587 28.25 -13.92 29.53
CA LEU A 587 27.66 -12.56 29.65
C LEU A 587 27.47 -11.91 28.29
N ILE A 588 28.36 -12.13 27.32
CA ILE A 588 28.22 -11.64 25.94
C ILE A 588 27.02 -12.30 25.29
N TRP A 589 26.86 -13.63 25.37
CA TRP A 589 25.71 -14.35 24.79
C TRP A 589 24.40 -14.04 25.51
N ALA A 590 24.44 -13.73 26.79
CA ALA A 590 23.30 -13.17 27.50
C ALA A 590 22.93 -11.75 27.04
N GLY A 591 23.80 -11.12 26.26
CA GLY A 591 23.62 -9.78 25.70
C GLY A 591 23.81 -8.65 26.72
N GLU A 592 24.57 -8.89 27.78
CA GLU A 592 24.85 -7.92 28.84
C GLU A 592 26.19 -7.22 28.67
N VAL A 593 27.12 -7.86 27.98
CA VAL A 593 28.46 -7.35 27.69
C VAL A 593 28.66 -7.29 26.18
N THR A 594 29.33 -6.28 25.71
CA THR A 594 29.73 -6.05 24.31
C THR A 594 31.22 -5.80 24.22
N ASN A 595 31.72 -5.69 22.98
CA ASN A 595 33.11 -5.34 22.70
C ASN A 595 33.19 -4.25 21.61
N ASP A 596 34.26 -3.46 21.60
CA ASP A 596 34.50 -2.36 20.63
C ASP A 596 34.95 -2.86 19.25
N THR A 597 35.05 -4.16 19.03
CA THR A 597 35.40 -4.79 17.73
C THR A 597 34.77 -6.19 17.63
N LEU A 598 34.71 -6.75 16.43
CA LEU A 598 34.30 -8.16 16.19
C LEU A 598 35.49 -9.12 16.16
N LYS A 599 36.72 -8.63 16.38
CA LYS A 599 37.92 -9.49 16.40
C LYS A 599 37.82 -10.67 17.39
N PRO A 600 37.36 -10.49 18.66
CA PRO A 600 37.26 -11.60 19.60
C PRO A 600 36.29 -12.66 19.13
N LEU A 601 35.19 -12.29 18.46
CA LEU A 601 34.24 -13.23 17.90
C LEU A 601 34.83 -14.00 16.73
N ARG A 602 35.56 -13.32 15.80
CA ARG A 602 36.24 -13.97 14.68
C ARG A 602 37.31 -14.95 15.15
N SER A 603 38.11 -14.55 16.15
CA SER A 603 39.19 -15.39 16.67
C SER A 603 38.65 -16.66 17.35
N ARG A 604 37.53 -16.54 18.10
CA ARG A 604 36.85 -17.66 18.75
C ARG A 604 36.21 -18.63 17.71
N MET A 605 35.70 -18.09 16.59
CA MET A 605 35.10 -18.88 15.51
C MET A 605 36.13 -19.54 14.59
N ALA A 606 37.38 -19.06 14.60
CA ALA A 606 38.42 -19.59 13.72
C ALA A 606 38.76 -21.06 14.06
N PRO A 607 39.07 -21.93 13.06
CA PRO A 607 39.54 -23.28 13.30
C PRO A 607 40.78 -23.27 14.19
N ALA A 608 40.85 -24.21 15.16
CA ALA A 608 41.95 -24.27 16.12
C ALA A 608 43.35 -24.42 15.48
N GLU A 609 43.43 -24.97 14.28
CA GLU A 609 44.68 -25.07 13.50
C GLU A 609 45.12 -23.71 12.97
N ALA A 610 44.21 -22.82 12.56
CA ALA A 610 44.51 -21.47 12.10
C ALA A 610 45.01 -20.59 13.27
N ALA A 611 44.40 -20.70 14.44
CA ALA A 611 44.86 -20.03 15.67
C ALA A 611 46.26 -20.46 16.05
N ARG A 612 46.61 -21.74 15.94
CA ARG A 612 47.99 -22.26 16.24
C ARG A 612 49.02 -21.78 15.24
N ARG A 613 48.71 -21.66 13.97
CA ARG A 613 49.62 -21.15 12.93
C ARG A 613 49.91 -19.64 13.06
N ALA A 614 49.00 -18.86 13.63
CA ALA A 614 49.16 -17.42 13.80
C ALA A 614 50.16 -17.05 14.91
N GLY A 615 50.64 -18.01 15.74
CA GLY A 615 51.65 -17.79 16.78
C GLY A 615 51.24 -16.74 17.84
N SER A 616 49.95 -16.48 17.95
CA SER A 616 49.41 -15.47 18.85
C SER A 616 49.57 -15.88 20.31
N ARG A 617 50.16 -14.99 21.12
CA ARG A 617 50.25 -15.11 22.59
C ARG A 617 48.94 -14.73 23.30
N VAL A 618 47.96 -14.22 22.54
CA VAL A 618 46.65 -13.78 23.01
C VAL A 618 45.67 -14.90 22.96
N LEU A 619 44.90 -15.10 24.01
CA LEU A 619 43.81 -16.10 24.03
C LEU A 619 42.75 -15.72 23.02
N PRO A 620 42.34 -16.66 22.09
CA PRO A 620 41.28 -16.38 21.15
C PRO A 620 39.99 -16.00 21.86
N GLY A 621 39.41 -14.85 21.46
CA GLY A 621 38.19 -14.33 22.07
C GLY A 621 38.42 -13.33 23.21
N SER A 622 39.68 -12.94 23.48
CA SER A 622 40.05 -11.97 24.52
C SER A 622 40.49 -10.59 23.99
N GLU A 623 40.36 -10.38 22.67
CA GLU A 623 40.79 -9.14 22.00
C GLU A 623 39.80 -7.99 22.27
N GLY A 624 40.24 -6.75 22.13
CA GLY A 624 39.44 -5.53 22.28
C GLY A 624 39.07 -5.17 23.72
N ARG A 625 38.22 -4.19 23.89
CA ARG A 625 37.71 -3.72 25.18
C ARG A 625 36.29 -4.19 25.41
N PHE A 626 36.04 -4.76 26.56
CA PHE A 626 34.74 -5.23 26.99
C PHE A 626 34.04 -4.17 27.84
N THR A 627 32.78 -3.91 27.56
CA THR A 627 31.93 -2.95 28.28
C THR A 627 30.50 -3.47 28.44
N LEU A 628 29.80 -2.92 29.41
CA LEU A 628 28.38 -3.26 29.59
C LEU A 628 27.54 -2.70 28.45
N VAL A 629 26.53 -3.46 28.06
CA VAL A 629 25.44 -2.95 27.22
C VAL A 629 24.55 -2.06 28.09
N GLU A 630 24.27 -0.86 27.63
CA GLU A 630 23.40 0.08 28.36
C GLU A 630 22.06 -0.57 28.67
N ARG A 631 21.75 -0.62 29.97
CA ARG A 631 20.41 -0.98 30.45
C ARG A 631 19.62 0.31 30.55
N ASP A 632 18.63 0.43 29.74
CA ASP A 632 17.88 1.67 29.72
C ASP A 632 16.52 1.52 30.35
N SER A 633 16.10 2.73 30.59
CA SER A 633 14.84 3.36 30.99
C SER A 633 13.67 2.39 31.20
N ASP A 634 13.01 2.63 32.30
CA ASP A 634 11.76 2.01 32.76
C ASP A 634 10.55 2.15 31.87
N SER A 635 10.71 2.62 30.60
CA SER A 635 9.59 2.80 29.67
C SER A 635 9.42 1.66 28.67
N PRO A 636 8.53 0.69 28.93
CA PRO A 636 8.19 -0.38 27.98
C PRO A 636 7.69 0.17 26.62
N THR A 637 7.04 1.34 26.64
CA THR A 637 6.53 2.00 25.44
C THR A 637 7.65 2.47 24.52
N LEU A 638 8.70 3.07 25.06
CA LEU A 638 9.84 3.53 24.27
C LEU A 638 10.57 2.37 23.59
N ARG A 639 10.78 1.28 24.31
CA ARG A 639 11.39 0.05 23.75
C ARG A 639 10.55 -0.54 22.61
N ARG A 640 9.22 -0.62 22.77
CA ARG A 640 8.30 -1.09 21.71
C ARG A 640 8.32 -0.18 20.50
N THR A 641 8.29 1.14 20.72
CA THR A 641 8.35 2.11 19.62
C THR A 641 9.66 1.99 18.83
N SER A 642 10.80 1.86 19.52
CA SER A 642 12.10 1.62 18.89
C SER A 642 12.13 0.29 18.13
N ALA A 643 11.56 -0.79 18.67
CA ALA A 643 11.46 -2.08 17.99
C ALA A 643 10.61 -1.98 16.71
N VAL A 644 9.43 -1.33 16.78
CA VAL A 644 8.56 -1.11 15.63
C VAL A 644 9.26 -0.27 14.56
N ALA A 645 9.98 0.77 14.93
CA ALA A 645 10.74 1.61 13.99
C ALA A 645 11.84 0.80 13.26
N ARG A 646 12.53 -0.10 13.97
CA ARG A 646 13.51 -1.01 13.35
C ARG A 646 12.85 -2.00 12.38
N LEU A 647 11.69 -2.57 12.74
CA LEU A 647 10.94 -3.47 11.87
C LEU A 647 10.47 -2.78 10.60
N LEU A 648 9.90 -1.56 10.69
CA LEU A 648 9.50 -0.76 9.54
C LEU A 648 10.70 -0.46 8.64
N ARG A 649 11.84 -0.07 9.20
CA ARG A 649 13.06 0.21 8.44
C ARG A 649 13.67 -1.04 7.82
N ARG A 650 13.61 -2.19 8.49
CA ARG A 650 14.13 -3.47 7.98
C ARG A 650 13.26 -4.01 6.85
N HIS A 651 11.97 -3.99 7.03
CA HIS A 651 11.05 -4.66 6.10
C HIS A 651 10.37 -3.70 5.12
N GLY A 652 10.36 -2.39 5.39
CA GLY A 652 9.63 -1.38 4.62
C GLY A 652 8.10 -1.52 4.79
N LEU A 653 7.62 -2.75 4.96
CA LEU A 653 6.24 -3.13 5.22
C LEU A 653 6.22 -4.05 6.44
N VAL A 654 5.32 -3.77 7.39
CA VAL A 654 5.10 -4.62 8.57
C VAL A 654 3.70 -5.19 8.51
N ALA A 655 3.62 -6.52 8.50
CA ALA A 655 2.41 -7.30 8.53
C ALA A 655 2.48 -8.33 9.69
N ARG A 656 1.43 -9.09 9.89
CA ARG A 656 1.39 -10.16 10.91
C ARG A 656 2.47 -11.22 10.67
N GLU A 657 2.69 -11.55 9.42
CA GLU A 657 3.67 -12.51 8.94
C GLU A 657 5.10 -12.07 9.28
N THR A 658 5.40 -10.78 9.10
CA THR A 658 6.69 -10.16 9.47
C THR A 658 7.02 -10.39 10.93
N LEU A 659 6.09 -10.08 11.83
CA LEU A 659 6.29 -10.21 13.28
C LEU A 659 6.41 -11.66 13.74
N LYS A 660 5.68 -12.56 13.09
CA LYS A 660 5.80 -14.00 13.34
C LYS A 660 7.19 -14.52 12.98
N ALA A 661 7.73 -14.07 11.84
CA ALA A 661 9.05 -14.50 11.38
C ALA A 661 10.20 -13.91 12.22
N GLU A 662 10.04 -12.68 12.72
CA GLU A 662 11.01 -12.02 13.59
C GLU A 662 10.97 -12.53 15.05
N GLY A 663 9.92 -13.29 15.43
CA GLY A 663 9.79 -13.81 16.79
C GLY A 663 9.55 -12.73 17.85
N GLU A 664 8.96 -11.58 17.47
CA GLU A 664 8.72 -10.47 18.39
C GLU A 664 7.86 -10.89 19.59
N PRO A 665 8.28 -10.63 20.84
CA PRO A 665 7.54 -10.98 22.03
C PRO A 665 6.15 -10.37 22.07
N GLY A 666 5.11 -11.19 22.22
CA GLY A 666 3.72 -10.78 22.21
C GLY A 666 3.11 -10.61 20.80
N GLY A 667 3.90 -10.80 19.75
CA GLY A 667 3.47 -10.86 18.36
C GLY A 667 2.79 -9.57 17.88
N PHE A 668 1.95 -9.68 16.85
CA PHE A 668 1.29 -8.53 16.21
C PHE A 668 0.44 -7.69 17.19
N SER A 669 -0.23 -8.32 18.15
CA SER A 669 -1.08 -7.61 19.12
C SER A 669 -0.30 -6.66 20.03
N ALA A 670 0.97 -6.98 20.34
CA ALA A 670 1.79 -6.15 21.21
C ALA A 670 2.30 -4.86 20.52
N VAL A 671 2.49 -4.90 19.21
CA VAL A 671 2.96 -3.77 18.42
C VAL A 671 1.85 -3.00 17.71
N TYR A 672 0.65 -3.58 17.60
CA TYR A 672 -0.47 -2.98 16.88
C TYR A 672 -0.89 -1.61 17.44
N GLU A 673 -0.92 -1.45 18.77
CA GLU A 673 -1.26 -0.17 19.40
C GLU A 673 -0.23 0.92 19.08
N VAL A 674 1.06 0.55 18.99
CA VAL A 674 2.13 1.48 18.59
C VAL A 674 1.98 1.87 17.12
N LEU A 675 1.75 0.89 16.24
CA LEU A 675 1.53 1.14 14.82
C LEU A 675 0.30 2.02 14.56
N LYS A 676 -0.79 1.80 15.32
CA LYS A 676 -1.99 2.62 15.26
C LYS A 676 -1.72 4.06 15.72
N ALA A 677 -1.01 4.24 16.83
CA ALA A 677 -0.62 5.58 17.29
C ALA A 677 0.30 6.29 16.29
N MET A 678 1.16 5.55 15.58
CA MET A 678 1.98 6.08 14.49
C MET A 678 1.14 6.45 13.26
N GLU A 679 0.07 5.69 12.94
CA GLU A 679 -0.90 6.01 11.89
C GLU A 679 -1.66 7.30 12.24
N ASP A 680 -2.19 7.40 13.47
CA ASP A 680 -2.89 8.59 13.96
C ASP A 680 -1.99 9.85 13.94
N ALA A 681 -0.67 9.67 14.17
CA ALA A 681 0.34 10.72 14.05
C ALA A 681 0.81 10.98 12.60
N GLY A 682 0.27 10.27 11.60
CA GLY A 682 0.64 10.42 10.19
C GLY A 682 2.02 9.89 9.80
N LYS A 683 2.70 9.14 10.69
CA LYS A 683 4.04 8.58 10.44
C LYS A 683 4.01 7.33 9.57
N VAL A 684 2.97 6.54 9.68
CA VAL A 684 2.75 5.35 8.87
C VAL A 684 1.36 5.37 8.26
N ARG A 685 1.18 4.64 7.16
CA ARG A 685 -0.13 4.37 6.55
C ARG A 685 -0.50 2.92 6.82
N ARG A 686 -1.74 2.68 7.20
CA ARG A 686 -2.31 1.35 7.27
C ARG A 686 -3.09 1.09 5.99
N GLY A 687 -2.99 -0.12 5.46
CA GLY A 687 -3.71 -0.52 4.25
C GLY A 687 -3.54 -2.00 3.94
N TYR A 688 -4.01 -2.38 2.77
CA TYR A 688 -3.83 -3.71 2.18
C TYR A 688 -2.88 -3.55 0.99
N PHE A 689 -1.57 -3.43 1.29
CA PHE A 689 -0.55 -3.09 0.28
C PHE A 689 -0.15 -4.26 -0.61
N VAL A 690 -0.14 -5.49 -0.06
CA VAL A 690 0.27 -6.70 -0.77
C VAL A 690 -0.83 -7.74 -0.65
N SER A 691 -1.28 -8.27 -1.80
CA SER A 691 -2.29 -9.32 -1.83
C SER A 691 -1.78 -10.62 -1.19
N GLY A 692 -2.68 -11.34 -0.51
CA GLY A 692 -2.37 -12.61 0.14
C GLY A 692 -1.70 -12.52 1.52
N LEU A 693 -1.34 -11.33 2.01
CA LEU A 693 -0.90 -11.10 3.39
C LEU A 693 -2.07 -10.73 4.29
N GLY A 694 -1.86 -10.77 5.62
CA GLY A 694 -2.88 -10.38 6.60
C GLY A 694 -3.46 -8.98 6.36
N ALA A 695 -4.73 -8.78 6.75
CA ALA A 695 -5.53 -7.60 6.42
C ALA A 695 -4.99 -6.26 6.94
N ALA A 696 -4.18 -6.25 8.00
CA ALA A 696 -3.59 -5.03 8.54
C ALA A 696 -2.08 -5.00 8.22
N GLN A 697 -1.72 -4.17 7.28
CA GLN A 697 -0.34 -3.94 6.85
C GLN A 697 0.00 -2.47 7.08
N PHE A 698 1.23 -2.19 7.53
CA PHE A 698 1.70 -0.85 7.84
C PHE A 698 2.99 -0.53 7.11
N ALA A 699 3.08 0.64 6.51
CA ALA A 699 4.27 1.14 5.83
C ALA A 699 4.38 2.66 6.00
N GLU A 700 5.58 3.21 5.89
CA GLU A 700 5.76 4.65 5.76
C GLU A 700 5.25 5.11 4.37
N GLY A 701 4.72 6.34 4.28
CA GLY A 701 4.15 6.86 3.04
C GLY A 701 5.06 6.71 1.81
N PRO A 702 6.31 7.20 1.85
CA PRO A 702 7.26 7.05 0.74
C PRO A 702 7.57 5.59 0.39
N THR A 703 7.64 4.72 1.40
CA THR A 703 7.91 3.29 1.22
C THR A 703 6.75 2.57 0.55
N ALA A 704 5.51 2.93 0.90
CA ALA A 704 4.31 2.39 0.26
C ALA A 704 4.24 2.80 -1.23
N GLU A 705 4.61 4.03 -1.56
CA GLU A 705 4.69 4.50 -2.95
C GLU A 705 5.78 3.76 -3.74
N TRP A 706 6.93 3.53 -3.12
CA TRP A 706 8.00 2.76 -3.73
C TRP A 706 7.61 1.30 -4.00
N LEU A 707 6.92 0.67 -3.05
CA LEU A 707 6.38 -0.68 -3.23
C LEU A 707 5.42 -0.75 -4.44
N ARG A 708 4.57 0.26 -4.63
CA ARG A 708 3.65 0.35 -5.77
C ARG A 708 4.36 0.57 -7.09
N ALA A 709 5.47 1.32 -7.10
CA ALA A 709 6.29 1.53 -8.30
C ALA A 709 6.92 0.23 -8.84
N GLU A 710 6.98 -0.82 -8.01
CA GLU A 710 7.46 -2.15 -8.42
C GLU A 710 6.32 -3.07 -8.94
N ARG A 711 5.15 -2.53 -9.30
CA ARG A 711 4.01 -3.29 -9.81
C ARG A 711 4.36 -4.06 -11.09
N ASP A 712 5.05 -3.43 -12.02
CA ASP A 712 5.37 -4.01 -13.32
C ASP A 712 6.68 -4.81 -13.30
N PRO A 713 6.71 -6.02 -13.84
CA PRO A 713 7.93 -6.82 -13.93
C PRO A 713 8.90 -6.23 -14.96
N ARG A 714 10.19 -6.55 -14.83
CA ARG A 714 11.22 -6.21 -15.82
C ARG A 714 11.17 -7.18 -17.00
N GLU A 715 11.41 -6.70 -18.19
CA GLU A 715 11.34 -7.51 -19.42
C GLU A 715 12.42 -8.60 -19.52
N HIS A 716 13.62 -8.35 -18.98
CA HIS A 716 14.74 -9.32 -19.02
C HIS A 716 15.31 -9.53 -17.62
N PRO A 717 14.75 -10.46 -16.83
CA PRO A 717 15.22 -10.69 -15.47
C PRO A 717 16.59 -11.36 -15.44
N SER A 718 17.53 -10.76 -14.71
CA SER A 718 18.73 -11.43 -14.22
C SER A 718 18.42 -12.10 -12.88
N ALA A 719 19.38 -12.83 -12.30
CA ALA A 719 19.21 -13.39 -10.96
C ALA A 719 20.40 -13.08 -10.06
N LEU A 720 20.19 -13.14 -8.77
CA LEU A 720 21.19 -12.93 -7.73
C LEU A 720 21.04 -13.98 -6.63
N VAL A 721 22.16 -14.27 -5.99
CA VAL A 721 22.21 -15.22 -4.86
C VAL A 721 22.31 -14.46 -3.57
N LEU A 722 21.39 -14.74 -2.64
CA LEU A 722 21.35 -14.14 -1.29
C LEU A 722 21.39 -15.24 -0.23
N ALA A 723 21.86 -14.92 0.98
CA ALA A 723 21.64 -15.78 2.13
C ALA A 723 20.14 -16.01 2.33
N ALA A 724 19.73 -17.23 2.66
CA ALA A 724 18.32 -17.53 2.90
C ALA A 724 17.73 -16.76 4.11
N CYS A 725 18.57 -16.31 5.03
CA CYS A 725 18.20 -15.46 6.16
C CYS A 725 18.19 -13.95 5.83
N ASP A 726 18.60 -13.52 4.63
CA ASP A 726 18.68 -12.12 4.26
C ASP A 726 17.30 -11.46 4.24
N PRO A 727 17.09 -10.30 4.93
CA PRO A 727 15.81 -9.56 4.88
C PRO A 727 15.46 -9.01 3.48
N ALA A 728 16.40 -8.96 2.55
CA ALA A 728 16.13 -8.63 1.15
C ALA A 728 15.26 -9.68 0.45
N SER A 729 15.21 -10.91 0.96
CA SER A 729 14.30 -11.95 0.50
C SER A 729 13.05 -11.98 1.38
N PRO A 730 11.84 -11.79 0.84
CA PRO A 730 10.60 -11.96 1.60
C PRO A 730 10.21 -13.42 1.82
N TYR A 731 10.84 -14.36 1.10
CA TYR A 731 10.54 -15.77 1.18
C TYR A 731 10.96 -16.37 2.54
N GLY A 732 10.00 -17.04 3.18
CA GLY A 732 10.13 -17.54 4.55
C GLY A 732 9.90 -16.48 5.64
N VAL A 733 9.50 -15.25 5.26
CA VAL A 733 9.05 -14.16 6.14
C VAL A 733 7.59 -13.84 5.83
N GLU A 734 7.33 -12.94 4.87
CA GLU A 734 5.98 -12.61 4.42
C GLU A 734 5.46 -13.62 3.40
N LEU A 735 6.32 -14.09 2.50
CA LEU A 735 5.95 -15.05 1.49
C LEU A 735 6.38 -16.46 1.91
N PRO A 736 5.50 -17.46 1.78
CA PRO A 736 5.92 -18.85 2.00
C PRO A 736 6.93 -19.27 0.92
N PHE A 737 7.82 -20.19 1.27
CA PHE A 737 8.54 -20.92 0.24
C PHE A 737 7.55 -21.77 -0.57
N PRO A 738 7.73 -21.90 -1.89
CA PRO A 738 6.92 -22.81 -2.68
C PRO A 738 7.01 -24.25 -2.16
N GLU A 739 5.92 -24.99 -2.29
CA GLU A 739 5.90 -26.42 -1.93
C GLU A 739 6.82 -27.20 -2.87
N HIS A 740 7.54 -28.16 -2.30
CA HIS A 740 8.45 -29.03 -3.04
C HIS A 740 8.33 -30.48 -2.53
N GLU A 741 8.25 -31.46 -3.44
CA GLU A 741 7.96 -32.86 -3.08
C GLU A 741 9.04 -33.52 -2.22
N GLY A 742 10.29 -33.07 -2.29
CA GLY A 742 11.43 -33.79 -1.66
C GLY A 742 11.97 -33.16 -0.38
N SER A 743 11.76 -31.88 -0.11
CA SER A 743 12.37 -31.18 1.03
C SER A 743 11.69 -29.84 1.30
N ARG A 744 11.72 -29.41 2.57
CA ARG A 744 11.23 -28.07 2.93
C ARG A 744 12.38 -27.08 2.97
N PRO A 745 12.38 -26.05 2.08
CA PRO A 745 13.31 -24.94 2.19
C PRO A 745 13.08 -24.16 3.48
N MET A 746 14.16 -23.70 4.11
CA MET A 746 14.10 -22.96 5.37
C MET A 746 15.12 -21.82 5.40
N ARG A 747 14.84 -20.80 6.21
CA ARG A 747 15.81 -19.74 6.54
C ARG A 747 16.83 -20.28 7.54
N LYS A 748 17.87 -20.91 7.02
CA LYS A 748 18.94 -21.54 7.78
C LYS A 748 20.27 -20.86 7.50
N VAL A 749 21.12 -20.77 8.52
CA VAL A 749 22.50 -20.28 8.41
C VAL A 749 23.26 -21.05 7.31
N GLY A 750 23.92 -20.35 6.43
CA GLY A 750 24.68 -20.89 5.31
C GLY A 750 23.83 -21.35 4.13
N ALA A 751 22.49 -21.45 4.25
CA ALA A 751 21.62 -21.70 3.10
C ALA A 751 21.45 -20.43 2.26
N ARG A 752 21.17 -20.60 0.97
CA ARG A 752 21.02 -19.51 0.01
C ARG A 752 19.74 -19.62 -0.79
N VAL A 753 19.26 -18.48 -1.29
CA VAL A 753 18.16 -18.39 -2.26
C VAL A 753 18.67 -17.73 -3.53
N VAL A 754 18.21 -18.19 -4.67
CA VAL A 754 18.44 -17.54 -5.96
C VAL A 754 17.13 -16.87 -6.38
N LEU A 755 17.17 -15.55 -6.45
CA LEU A 755 16.02 -14.72 -6.80
C LEU A 755 16.25 -14.07 -8.15
N ALA A 756 15.28 -14.20 -9.03
CA ALA A 756 15.23 -13.40 -10.24
C ALA A 756 14.89 -11.94 -9.89
N THR A 757 15.39 -10.98 -10.66
CA THR A 757 15.14 -9.55 -10.43
C THR A 757 13.69 -9.15 -10.68
N ASP A 758 12.88 -10.03 -11.27
CA ASP A 758 11.42 -9.91 -11.37
C ASP A 758 10.66 -10.36 -10.10
N GLY A 759 11.39 -10.84 -9.09
CA GLY A 759 10.87 -11.25 -7.80
C GLY A 759 10.61 -12.74 -7.63
N ARG A 760 10.75 -13.57 -8.67
CA ARG A 760 10.53 -15.01 -8.58
C ARG A 760 11.69 -15.69 -7.84
N LEU A 761 11.35 -16.70 -7.03
CA LEU A 761 12.32 -17.59 -6.43
C LEU A 761 12.66 -18.68 -7.48
N LEU A 762 13.90 -18.73 -7.93
CA LEU A 762 14.37 -19.74 -8.89
C LEU A 762 14.86 -20.99 -8.19
N ALA A 763 15.64 -20.85 -7.12
CA ALA A 763 16.17 -21.98 -6.38
C ALA A 763 16.41 -21.65 -4.91
N TRP A 764 16.41 -22.70 -4.09
CA TRP A 764 16.96 -22.71 -2.74
C TRP A 764 18.15 -23.67 -2.70
N ALA A 765 19.23 -23.24 -2.05
CA ALA A 765 20.45 -24.02 -1.94
C ALA A 765 20.74 -24.33 -0.46
N ALA A 766 21.03 -25.60 -0.18
CA ALA A 766 21.50 -26.02 1.12
C ALA A 766 22.88 -25.41 1.46
N PRO A 767 23.31 -25.37 2.74
CA PRO A 767 24.64 -24.96 3.11
C PRO A 767 25.70 -25.67 2.23
N GLU A 768 26.80 -24.94 1.90
CA GLU A 768 27.84 -25.38 0.97
C GLU A 768 27.44 -25.59 -0.50
N LEU A 769 26.18 -25.21 -0.89
CA LEU A 769 25.66 -25.30 -2.27
C LEU A 769 25.65 -26.72 -2.90
N ARG A 770 25.74 -27.78 -2.09
CA ARG A 770 25.81 -29.15 -2.60
C ARG A 770 24.46 -29.70 -3.06
N SER A 771 23.36 -29.17 -2.55
CA SER A 771 22.01 -29.57 -2.90
C SER A 771 21.18 -28.35 -3.24
N LEU A 772 20.47 -28.40 -4.34
CA LEU A 772 19.56 -27.37 -4.82
C LEU A 772 18.11 -27.89 -4.84
N LEU A 773 17.15 -27.01 -4.55
CA LEU A 773 15.73 -27.19 -4.85
C LEU A 773 15.35 -26.19 -5.91
N TRP A 774 14.78 -26.65 -6.99
CA TRP A 774 14.40 -25.83 -8.15
C TRP A 774 12.93 -25.43 -8.11
N PHE A 775 12.64 -24.17 -8.44
CA PHE A 775 11.29 -23.60 -8.45
C PHE A 775 10.94 -22.83 -9.73
N GLY A 776 11.92 -22.63 -10.61
CA GLY A 776 11.74 -21.96 -11.89
C GLY A 776 11.09 -22.85 -12.96
N ALA A 777 10.83 -22.29 -14.13
CA ALA A 777 10.40 -23.05 -15.30
C ALA A 777 11.59 -23.76 -15.94
N LEU A 778 11.38 -25.00 -16.40
CA LEU A 778 12.40 -25.73 -17.14
C LEU A 778 12.52 -25.23 -18.60
N ASP A 779 11.42 -24.71 -19.12
CA ASP A 779 11.35 -24.09 -20.45
C ASP A 779 11.67 -22.60 -20.33
N GLY A 780 12.50 -22.09 -21.26
CA GLY A 780 12.90 -20.69 -21.31
C GLY A 780 14.26 -20.40 -20.69
N ASP A 781 14.47 -19.15 -20.23
CA ASP A 781 15.77 -18.62 -19.80
C ASP A 781 16.13 -18.88 -18.32
N ASP A 782 15.21 -19.38 -17.50
CA ASP A 782 15.42 -19.58 -16.07
C ASP A 782 16.59 -20.49 -15.71
N PRO A 783 16.81 -21.64 -16.40
CA PRO A 783 17.97 -22.51 -16.13
C PRO A 783 19.30 -21.82 -16.38
N SER A 784 19.42 -21.07 -17.45
CA SER A 784 20.64 -20.34 -17.79
C SER A 784 20.88 -19.16 -16.84
N THR A 785 19.82 -18.50 -16.41
CA THR A 785 19.83 -17.40 -15.44
C THR A 785 20.30 -17.89 -14.06
N LEU A 786 19.83 -19.04 -13.59
CA LEU A 786 20.32 -19.69 -12.36
C LEU A 786 21.82 -20.00 -12.46
N ALA A 787 22.25 -20.65 -13.55
CA ALA A 787 23.64 -21.06 -13.72
C ALA A 787 24.57 -19.83 -13.77
N LYS A 788 24.20 -18.76 -14.46
CA LYS A 788 24.93 -17.48 -14.51
C LYS A 788 25.07 -16.86 -13.10
N ALA A 789 23.98 -16.77 -12.33
CA ALA A 789 24.01 -16.20 -10.98
C ALA A 789 24.97 -16.96 -10.05
N LEU A 790 25.06 -18.29 -10.18
CA LEU A 790 26.01 -19.09 -9.39
C LEU A 790 27.46 -18.91 -9.84
N VAL A 791 27.70 -18.68 -11.14
CA VAL A 791 29.03 -18.35 -11.65
C VAL A 791 29.48 -16.98 -11.16
N GLU A 792 28.59 -15.98 -11.15
CA GLU A 792 28.85 -14.65 -10.59
C GLU A 792 29.15 -14.72 -9.09
N LEU A 793 28.39 -15.50 -8.34
CA LEU A 793 28.67 -15.75 -6.91
C LEU A 793 30.10 -16.31 -6.71
N LEU A 794 30.51 -17.28 -7.54
CA LEU A 794 31.85 -17.86 -7.46
C LEU A 794 32.95 -16.82 -7.79
N ALA A 795 32.71 -15.93 -8.74
CA ALA A 795 33.65 -14.88 -9.11
C ALA A 795 33.84 -13.85 -7.97
N GLU A 796 32.75 -13.47 -7.33
CA GLU A 796 32.72 -12.40 -6.31
C GLU A 796 33.12 -12.85 -4.90
N ARG A 797 32.86 -14.10 -4.55
CA ARG A 797 33.12 -14.62 -3.21
C ARG A 797 34.48 -15.32 -3.09
N PRO A 798 35.04 -15.45 -1.89
CA PRO A 798 36.28 -16.15 -1.63
C PRO A 798 36.13 -17.69 -1.74
N LEU A 799 35.34 -18.15 -2.71
CA LEU A 799 35.12 -19.55 -3.00
C LEU A 799 36.13 -20.03 -4.06
N ARG A 800 36.70 -21.22 -3.90
CA ARG A 800 37.64 -21.80 -4.87
C ARG A 800 36.92 -22.61 -5.96
N ALA A 801 35.80 -23.18 -5.63
CA ALA A 801 34.97 -23.97 -6.52
C ALA A 801 33.54 -24.10 -6.01
N LEU A 802 32.60 -24.39 -6.90
CA LEU A 802 31.22 -24.79 -6.60
C LEU A 802 31.04 -26.24 -7.04
N LEU A 803 30.50 -27.08 -6.19
CA LEU A 803 30.13 -28.46 -6.47
C LEU A 803 28.63 -28.67 -6.15
N ILE A 804 27.83 -28.89 -7.18
CA ILE A 804 26.42 -29.22 -7.08
C ILE A 804 26.26 -30.74 -7.25
N GLY A 805 25.95 -31.43 -6.14
CA GLY A 805 25.81 -32.87 -6.13
C GLY A 805 24.39 -33.33 -6.44
N LEU A 806 23.39 -32.64 -5.88
CA LEU A 806 21.97 -32.99 -6.01
C LEU A 806 21.14 -31.80 -6.47
N ILE A 807 20.16 -32.07 -7.31
CA ILE A 807 19.09 -31.11 -7.66
C ILE A 807 17.77 -31.85 -7.49
N ASP A 808 16.84 -31.32 -6.67
CA ASP A 808 15.54 -31.92 -6.35
C ASP A 808 15.64 -33.37 -5.82
N GLY A 809 16.74 -33.64 -5.08
CA GLY A 809 17.03 -34.99 -4.54
C GLY A 809 17.62 -35.97 -5.55
N GLN A 810 17.74 -35.60 -6.84
CA GLN A 810 18.33 -36.40 -7.90
C GLN A 810 19.81 -36.03 -8.11
N PRO A 811 20.68 -36.95 -8.62
CA PRO A 811 22.02 -36.59 -9.02
C PRO A 811 22.01 -35.42 -10.02
N ALA A 812 22.76 -34.36 -9.73
CA ALA A 812 22.77 -33.15 -10.57
C ALA A 812 23.17 -33.44 -12.06
N ALA A 813 23.90 -34.51 -12.30
CA ALA A 813 24.27 -34.96 -13.63
C ALA A 813 23.11 -35.48 -14.50
N GLU A 814 22.05 -35.97 -13.84
CA GLU A 814 20.90 -36.61 -14.50
C GLU A 814 19.71 -35.64 -14.59
N HIS A 815 19.78 -34.51 -13.89
CA HIS A 815 18.72 -33.53 -13.87
C HIS A 815 18.68 -32.68 -15.15
N ALA A 816 17.47 -32.26 -15.56
CA ALA A 816 17.25 -31.45 -16.77
C ALA A 816 18.08 -30.14 -16.81
N LEU A 817 18.41 -29.56 -15.67
CA LEU A 817 19.24 -28.36 -15.53
C LEU A 817 20.73 -28.60 -15.88
N ALA A 818 21.22 -29.84 -15.96
CA ALA A 818 22.63 -30.15 -16.16
C ALA A 818 23.22 -29.49 -17.42
N GLN A 819 22.45 -29.44 -18.51
CA GLN A 819 22.87 -28.81 -19.76
C GLN A 819 23.09 -27.30 -19.61
N ALA A 820 22.22 -26.60 -18.91
CA ALA A 820 22.33 -25.16 -18.64
C ALA A 820 23.59 -24.84 -17.81
N PHE A 821 23.90 -25.67 -16.83
CA PHE A 821 25.12 -25.54 -16.02
C PHE A 821 26.38 -25.80 -16.86
N MET A 822 26.37 -26.86 -17.68
CA MET A 822 27.51 -27.16 -18.58
C MET A 822 27.75 -26.03 -19.58
N ALA A 823 26.71 -25.43 -20.13
CA ALA A 823 26.79 -24.24 -20.99
C ALA A 823 27.48 -23.04 -20.31
N GLN A 824 27.40 -22.97 -18.97
CA GLN A 824 28.08 -21.94 -18.16
C GLN A 824 29.44 -22.43 -17.61
N GLY A 825 30.02 -23.52 -18.19
CA GLY A 825 31.34 -24.02 -17.89
C GLY A 825 31.46 -24.88 -16.60
N PHE A 826 30.36 -25.45 -16.11
CA PHE A 826 30.43 -26.53 -15.11
C PHE A 826 30.86 -27.82 -15.82
N VAL A 827 31.69 -28.56 -15.15
CA VAL A 827 32.22 -29.85 -15.67
C VAL A 827 31.58 -30.98 -14.87
N LEU A 828 31.15 -32.02 -15.59
CA LEU A 828 30.60 -33.21 -14.99
C LEU A 828 31.70 -34.01 -14.29
N THR A 829 31.47 -34.36 -13.02
CA THR A 829 32.38 -35.21 -12.23
C THR A 829 31.58 -36.34 -11.56
N THR A 830 32.29 -37.33 -10.99
CA THR A 830 31.68 -38.45 -10.22
C THR A 830 30.91 -37.96 -8.98
N LYS A 831 31.12 -36.70 -8.53
CA LYS A 831 30.45 -36.08 -7.35
C LYS A 831 29.37 -35.05 -7.73
N GLY A 832 29.13 -34.86 -9.03
CA GLY A 832 28.17 -33.87 -9.55
C GLY A 832 28.81 -32.83 -10.48
N LEU A 833 28.15 -31.70 -10.65
CA LEU A 833 28.59 -30.60 -11.51
C LEU A 833 29.55 -29.68 -10.75
N LEU A 834 30.79 -29.58 -11.28
CA LEU A 834 31.88 -28.80 -10.65
C LEU A 834 32.26 -27.60 -11.53
N ARG A 835 32.30 -26.41 -10.94
CA ARG A 835 32.89 -25.21 -11.51
C ARG A 835 34.02 -24.71 -10.62
N ARG A 836 35.21 -24.52 -11.17
CA ARG A 836 36.34 -23.92 -10.46
C ARG A 836 36.44 -22.45 -10.79
N LYS A 837 36.93 -21.66 -9.85
CA LYS A 837 37.24 -20.22 -10.08
C LYS A 837 38.44 -20.14 -11.00
N ASP A 838 38.33 -19.39 -12.09
CA ASP A 838 39.45 -19.20 -13.01
C ASP A 838 40.57 -18.43 -12.31
N SER A 839 41.81 -18.96 -12.38
CA SER A 839 42.96 -18.37 -11.65
C SER A 839 43.51 -17.08 -12.30
N ARG A 840 42.80 -16.51 -13.30
CA ARG A 840 43.18 -15.32 -14.04
C ARG A 840 42.02 -14.35 -14.16
N ALA A 841 41.78 -13.60 -13.12
CA ALA A 841 41.12 -12.27 -13.18
C ALA A 841 41.53 -11.54 -11.91
N THR A 842 42.61 -10.83 -11.96
CA THR A 842 42.89 -9.72 -11.04
C THR A 842 41.91 -8.59 -11.34
N PRO A 843 41.39 -7.89 -10.34
CA PRO A 843 40.39 -6.81 -10.50
C PRO A 843 40.88 -5.56 -11.28
N GLU A 844 42.12 -5.55 -11.78
CA GLU A 844 42.72 -4.37 -12.43
C GLU A 844 42.37 -4.21 -13.93
N ASP A 845 41.80 -5.22 -14.62
CA ASP A 845 41.56 -5.13 -16.07
C ASP A 845 40.15 -4.62 -16.46
N ALA A 846 39.29 -4.27 -15.51
CA ALA A 846 37.93 -3.81 -15.82
C ALA A 846 37.77 -2.28 -15.97
N ASP A 847 38.80 -1.50 -15.65
CA ASP A 847 38.76 -0.02 -15.71
C ASP A 847 39.44 0.60 -16.96
N SER A 848 39.99 -0.21 -17.87
CA SER A 848 40.72 0.32 -19.03
C SER A 848 39.90 0.57 -20.31
N ASP A 849 38.63 0.12 -20.37
CA ASP A 849 37.77 0.29 -21.56
C ASP A 849 36.79 1.48 -21.51
N ALA A 850 36.88 2.35 -20.49
CA ALA A 850 35.99 3.52 -20.39
C ALA A 850 36.60 4.86 -20.81
N SER A 851 37.74 4.88 -21.52
CA SER A 851 38.35 6.11 -22.05
C SER A 851 38.50 6.07 -23.56
N GLY A 852 37.39 6.04 -24.26
CA GLY A 852 37.30 6.26 -25.70
C GLY A 852 36.20 7.24 -26.03
N SER A 853 36.50 8.53 -25.97
CA SER A 853 35.62 9.59 -26.49
C SER A 853 36.01 9.87 -27.93
N PRO A 854 35.13 9.93 -28.91
CA PRO A 854 35.40 10.60 -30.17
C PRO A 854 34.89 12.05 -30.12
N ALA A 855 35.63 12.85 -30.84
CA ALA A 855 35.48 14.27 -31.12
C ALA A 855 34.11 14.67 -31.76
#